data_ffabb27c5651bbd2bb19ae349cff0159
#
_entry.id   ffabb27c5651bbd2bb19ae349cff0159
#
_cell.length_a   1.000
_cell.length_b   1.000
_cell.length_c   1.000
_cell.angle_alpha   90.00
_cell.angle_beta   90.00
_cell.angle_gamma   90.00
#
_symmetry.space_group_name_H-M   'P 1'
#
loop_
_entity.id
_entity.type
_entity.pdbx_description
1 polymer ?
#
loop_
_entity_poly.entity_id
_entity_poly.type
_entity_poly.pdbx_seq_one_letter_code
_entity_poly.pdbx_strand_id
1 'polypeptide(L)'
;MKIKVKIRNNDDIKYYNQDSHWASMIVEVLGVIEKSNSSSDMYLEVLETIKAAGVISFIPQPKSTYILMGNFIYDDKWGWQFKIDGGYEEVEINTINEKRAFLSKILTDRQVNSLFETFEDPFDFIRDEDIKKLTEAKYIGEHTATRIIEKFKSTIDMAPAYNFFKPLGVTPLLINKLCETYKGAERAIKKFKEDPYILAEDIKGVGFLRADEIALNYNVKPESPFRIKSGVKHIFKEEAQNNGSTWLIINDFENRIVELLKIDLDVINNTLKEMCDDKQVFKDGDRIALQYYFDLEKKIADKLLLLQSIPTKKYSQSSIDDGIKNTQEEQGFEFTDEQLAGIQSILSNNVSLVVGLAGTGKTSIIKGAYKIFPNDTIINQCAFSGQAAKRINEATGYPSSTIHRLLGFQGEKFIYNSLNQLDTNVVILDEVSMVGLELFWSLLQAIPLGAKLIMLGDNGQLPPIGVGNLLNDLMNSGKINLVNLTKIHRQAEKSAIITKSQAIRRKEFLLSNDCEGERVYGVLQDLSIYSKQEKDGLLDTVIETFMSEYKKDCNLKDIQIIVAQNQRVELAREKINQIIQDKINPKSSNYDKEIHIKYGQTIRIGDKIINRENHYDVETPDGEQTSIYNGSMGIVTEISDNYIIVDFYDEGEIIINSDYYGGLELAYAITCHSSQGSQFKTIIVGFDNSSYILLSNEWLYTAITRAKKMCYLITQTKAFNMAVLHHKTVDRNTFLLELLKER
;
A
#
# COMPACT_ATOMS: atom_id res chain seq x y z
N MET A 1 11.63 -0.21 -37.05
CA MET A 1 10.71 -0.52 -38.13
C MET A 1 9.30 -0.68 -37.59
N LYS A 2 8.28 -0.48 -38.44
CA LYS A 2 6.87 -0.74 -38.10
C LYS A 2 6.25 -1.68 -39.07
N ILE A 3 5.58 -2.71 -38.57
CA ILE A 3 4.89 -3.70 -39.40
C ILE A 3 3.43 -3.83 -38.97
N LYS A 4 2.55 -4.05 -39.92
CA LYS A 4 1.15 -4.39 -39.71
C LYS A 4 1.02 -5.90 -39.72
N VAL A 5 0.46 -6.45 -38.67
CA VAL A 5 0.34 -7.91 -38.46
C VAL A 5 -1.03 -8.30 -37.97
N LYS A 6 -1.38 -9.59 -38.14
CA LYS A 6 -2.61 -10.19 -37.67
C LYS A 6 -2.33 -11.47 -36.89
N ILE A 7 -3.02 -11.66 -35.75
CA ILE A 7 -3.06 -12.95 -35.04
C ILE A 7 -4.24 -13.75 -35.58
N ARG A 8 -4.02 -14.96 -36.10
CA ARG A 8 -5.07 -15.76 -36.76
C ARG A 8 -5.99 -16.48 -35.79
N ASN A 9 -5.41 -17.10 -34.76
CA ASN A 9 -6.14 -17.91 -33.76
C ASN A 9 -5.44 -17.93 -32.41
N ASN A 10 -6.05 -18.56 -31.40
CA ASN A 10 -5.49 -18.64 -30.03
C ASN A 10 -4.17 -19.42 -29.99
N ASP A 11 -4.00 -20.44 -30.82
CA ASP A 11 -2.78 -21.27 -30.83
C ASP A 11 -1.54 -20.51 -31.34
N ASP A 12 -1.74 -19.37 -31.99
CA ASP A 12 -0.67 -18.48 -32.45
C ASP A 12 -0.10 -17.62 -31.27
N ILE A 13 -0.84 -17.46 -30.16
CA ILE A 13 -0.35 -16.82 -28.97
C ILE A 13 0.38 -17.88 -28.13
N LYS A 14 1.71 -17.94 -28.27
CA LYS A 14 2.52 -18.97 -27.61
C LYS A 14 2.76 -18.70 -26.15
N TYR A 15 2.83 -17.43 -25.77
CA TYR A 15 3.00 -16.99 -24.38
C TYR A 15 2.58 -15.52 -24.27
N TYR A 16 1.90 -15.18 -23.18
CA TYR A 16 1.63 -13.80 -22.77
C TYR A 16 1.71 -13.72 -21.25
N ASN A 17 2.44 -12.74 -20.74
CA ASN A 17 2.54 -12.45 -19.33
C ASN A 17 1.97 -11.05 -19.07
N GLN A 18 0.91 -10.98 -18.30
CA GLN A 18 0.15 -9.75 -18.05
C GLN A 18 0.95 -8.76 -17.19
N ASP A 19 1.78 -9.23 -16.26
CA ASP A 19 2.57 -8.35 -15.36
C ASP A 19 3.74 -7.68 -16.07
N SER A 20 4.44 -8.42 -16.94
CA SER A 20 5.57 -7.90 -17.71
C SER A 20 5.18 -7.35 -19.06
N HIS A 21 3.92 -7.54 -19.48
CA HIS A 21 3.44 -7.28 -20.84
C HIS A 21 4.30 -7.91 -21.94
N TRP A 22 4.99 -9.01 -21.60
CA TRP A 22 5.83 -9.73 -22.57
C TRP A 22 5.02 -10.82 -23.26
N ALA A 23 5.08 -10.85 -24.60
CA ALA A 23 4.40 -11.83 -25.43
C ALA A 23 5.34 -12.51 -26.39
N SER A 24 5.00 -13.76 -26.74
CA SER A 24 5.57 -14.48 -27.87
C SER A 24 4.44 -15.05 -28.70
N MET A 25 4.37 -14.67 -29.98
CA MET A 25 3.27 -15.03 -30.86
C MET A 25 3.76 -15.28 -32.30
N ILE A 26 2.98 -16.04 -33.06
CA ILE A 26 3.13 -16.18 -34.48
C ILE A 26 2.14 -15.22 -35.13
N VAL A 27 2.62 -14.35 -36.00
CA VAL A 27 1.78 -13.33 -36.62
C VAL A 27 1.88 -13.40 -38.15
N GLU A 28 0.77 -13.16 -38.82
CA GLU A 28 0.70 -12.95 -40.26
C GLU A 28 1.10 -11.51 -40.56
N VAL A 29 2.06 -11.34 -41.48
CA VAL A 29 2.53 -10.02 -41.91
C VAL A 29 1.59 -9.48 -42.97
N LEU A 30 0.88 -8.40 -42.67
CA LEU A 30 -0.02 -7.73 -43.61
C LEU A 30 0.68 -6.63 -44.40
N GLY A 31 1.80 -6.10 -43.87
CA GLY A 31 2.60 -5.11 -44.59
C GLY A 31 3.66 -4.46 -43.71
N VAL A 32 4.64 -3.82 -44.32
CA VAL A 32 5.68 -3.02 -43.69
C VAL A 32 5.31 -1.55 -43.84
N ILE A 33 5.03 -0.88 -42.70
CA ILE A 33 4.63 0.54 -42.69
C ILE A 33 5.86 1.45 -42.73
N GLU A 34 6.90 1.10 -41.96
CA GLU A 34 8.12 1.90 -41.84
C GLU A 34 9.33 0.96 -41.82
N LYS A 35 10.23 1.11 -42.77
CA LYS A 35 11.44 0.29 -42.89
C LYS A 35 12.53 0.75 -41.94
N SER A 36 13.32 -0.19 -41.44
CA SER A 36 14.62 0.15 -40.83
C SER A 36 15.66 0.23 -41.93
N ASN A 37 16.75 0.91 -41.73
CA ASN A 37 17.83 0.97 -42.73
C ASN A 37 18.71 -0.30 -42.78
N SER A 38 18.12 -1.48 -42.47
CA SER A 38 18.81 -2.76 -42.38
C SER A 38 18.55 -3.63 -43.62
N SER A 39 19.58 -4.35 -44.08
CA SER A 39 19.44 -5.30 -45.19
C SER A 39 18.50 -6.49 -44.91
N SER A 40 18.17 -6.71 -43.63
CA SER A 40 17.23 -7.76 -43.20
C SER A 40 15.76 -7.43 -43.52
N ASP A 41 15.43 -6.18 -43.83
CA ASP A 41 14.05 -5.74 -44.12
C ASP A 41 13.49 -6.37 -45.40
N MET A 42 14.35 -6.75 -46.37
CA MET A 42 13.94 -7.41 -47.59
C MET A 42 13.33 -8.81 -47.35
N TYR A 43 13.73 -9.49 -46.28
CA TYR A 43 13.18 -10.81 -45.95
C TYR A 43 11.77 -10.77 -45.42
N LEU A 44 11.39 -9.69 -44.73
CA LEU A 44 10.05 -9.49 -44.17
C LEU A 44 8.95 -9.33 -45.21
N GLU A 45 9.28 -8.79 -46.40
CA GLU A 45 8.31 -8.60 -47.48
C GLU A 45 7.92 -9.91 -48.18
N VAL A 46 8.69 -11.00 -47.94
CA VAL A 46 8.49 -12.31 -48.55
C VAL A 46 7.84 -13.31 -47.58
N LEU A 47 7.85 -13.03 -46.29
CA LEU A 47 7.36 -13.94 -45.27
C LEU A 47 5.87 -13.67 -44.95
N GLU A 48 5.03 -14.68 -45.16
CA GLU A 48 3.60 -14.60 -44.83
C GLU A 48 3.37 -14.62 -43.32
N THR A 49 4.20 -15.33 -42.54
CA THR A 49 4.12 -15.43 -41.08
C THR A 49 5.49 -15.37 -40.46
N ILE A 50 5.56 -14.69 -39.30
CA ILE A 50 6.79 -14.56 -38.52
C ILE A 50 6.52 -14.80 -37.04
N LYS A 51 7.57 -15.21 -36.31
CA LYS A 51 7.57 -15.18 -34.87
C LYS A 51 7.84 -13.75 -34.41
N ALA A 52 6.97 -13.22 -33.54
CA ALA A 52 7.13 -11.94 -32.91
C ALA A 52 7.20 -12.12 -31.38
N ALA A 53 8.20 -11.53 -30.73
CA ALA A 53 8.36 -11.67 -29.29
C ALA A 53 8.91 -10.37 -28.67
N GLY A 54 8.39 -9.97 -27.52
CA GLY A 54 8.82 -8.80 -26.80
C GLY A 54 7.71 -8.17 -25.97
N VAL A 55 7.92 -6.93 -25.55
CA VAL A 55 6.96 -6.18 -24.71
C VAL A 55 5.89 -5.56 -25.62
N ILE A 56 4.63 -5.81 -25.28
CA ILE A 56 3.45 -5.25 -25.96
C ILE A 56 2.60 -4.45 -24.97
N SER A 57 1.79 -3.53 -25.48
CA SER A 57 0.92 -2.66 -24.70
C SER A 57 -0.56 -3.03 -24.78
N PHE A 58 -0.85 -4.20 -25.32
CA PHE A 58 -2.21 -4.73 -25.52
C PHE A 58 -2.26 -6.19 -25.09
N ILE A 59 -3.45 -6.69 -24.78
CA ILE A 59 -3.68 -8.12 -24.59
C ILE A 59 -3.85 -8.73 -25.98
N PRO A 60 -2.97 -9.68 -26.41
CA PRO A 60 -3.07 -10.25 -27.75
C PRO A 60 -4.37 -11.06 -27.90
N GLN A 61 -5.15 -10.73 -28.92
CA GLN A 61 -6.43 -11.36 -29.21
C GLN A 61 -6.39 -12.03 -30.60
N PRO A 62 -6.98 -13.22 -30.78
CA PRO A 62 -7.10 -13.83 -32.08
C PRO A 62 -7.98 -12.99 -33.01
N LYS A 63 -7.65 -13.00 -34.28
CA LYS A 63 -8.32 -12.27 -35.38
C LYS A 63 -8.16 -10.74 -35.34
N SER A 64 -7.43 -10.19 -34.35
CA SER A 64 -7.12 -8.76 -34.30
C SER A 64 -5.88 -8.39 -35.10
N THR A 65 -5.86 -7.15 -35.59
CA THR A 65 -4.75 -6.55 -36.32
C THR A 65 -3.97 -5.62 -35.42
N TYR A 66 -2.64 -5.67 -35.51
CA TYR A 66 -1.75 -4.89 -34.68
C TYR A 66 -0.67 -4.19 -35.50
N ILE A 67 -0.29 -3.01 -35.06
CA ILE A 67 0.92 -2.35 -35.52
C ILE A 67 2.02 -2.67 -34.50
N LEU A 68 3.01 -3.47 -34.91
CA LEU A 68 4.16 -3.80 -34.09
C LEU A 68 5.34 -2.88 -34.43
N MET A 69 6.04 -2.42 -33.45
CA MET A 69 7.26 -1.63 -33.54
C MET A 69 8.42 -2.43 -32.97
N GLY A 70 9.55 -2.43 -33.68
CA GLY A 70 10.70 -3.23 -33.27
C GLY A 70 11.72 -3.41 -34.35
N ASN A 71 12.48 -4.51 -34.28
CA ASN A 71 13.53 -4.84 -35.21
C ASN A 71 13.40 -6.31 -35.67
N PHE A 72 13.63 -6.56 -36.95
CA PHE A 72 13.71 -7.92 -37.47
C PHE A 72 15.14 -8.42 -37.34
N ILE A 73 15.33 -9.44 -36.51
CA ILE A 73 16.64 -9.95 -36.13
C ILE A 73 16.72 -11.47 -36.32
N TYR A 74 17.92 -11.97 -36.52
CA TYR A 74 18.22 -13.39 -36.50
C TYR A 74 18.73 -13.77 -35.13
N ASP A 75 18.11 -14.76 -34.50
CA ASP A 75 18.46 -15.34 -33.24
C ASP A 75 19.01 -16.75 -33.46
N ASP A 76 20.19 -17.07 -32.93
CA ASP A 76 20.86 -18.35 -33.15
C ASP A 76 20.06 -19.57 -32.69
N LYS A 77 19.19 -19.39 -31.69
CA LYS A 77 18.34 -20.46 -31.15
C LYS A 77 16.96 -20.55 -31.79
N TRP A 78 16.41 -19.38 -32.21
CA TRP A 78 15.02 -19.28 -32.65
C TRP A 78 14.83 -18.86 -34.11
N GLY A 79 15.93 -18.59 -34.81
CA GLY A 79 15.92 -18.15 -36.23
C GLY A 79 15.44 -16.69 -36.38
N TRP A 80 14.92 -16.37 -37.56
CA TRP A 80 14.39 -15.05 -37.87
C TRP A 80 13.15 -14.74 -37.04
N GLN A 81 13.16 -13.64 -36.30
CA GLN A 81 12.04 -13.17 -35.49
C GLN A 81 11.97 -11.67 -35.46
N PHE A 82 10.75 -11.16 -35.24
CA PHE A 82 10.52 -9.73 -34.96
C PHE A 82 10.60 -9.49 -33.47
N LYS A 83 11.65 -8.82 -33.02
CA LYS A 83 11.80 -8.39 -31.64
C LYS A 83 10.94 -7.17 -31.42
N ILE A 84 9.86 -7.34 -30.63
CA ILE A 84 8.89 -6.29 -30.36
C ILE A 84 9.46 -5.36 -29.30
N ASP A 85 9.52 -4.07 -29.59
CA ASP A 85 9.85 -3.00 -28.65
C ASP A 85 8.59 -2.20 -28.26
N GLY A 86 7.42 -2.52 -28.86
CA GLY A 86 6.13 -1.92 -28.62
C GLY A 86 5.13 -2.17 -29.74
N GLY A 87 3.90 -1.75 -29.53
CA GLY A 87 2.85 -1.87 -30.52
C GLY A 87 1.51 -1.41 -29.97
N TYR A 88 0.54 -1.27 -30.84
CA TYR A 88 -0.84 -0.97 -30.50
C TYR A 88 -1.78 -1.75 -31.42
N GLU A 89 -3.01 -1.98 -30.94
CA GLU A 89 -4.04 -2.58 -31.78
C GLU A 89 -4.50 -1.57 -32.82
N GLU A 90 -4.46 -1.94 -34.10
CA GLU A 90 -5.07 -1.15 -35.15
C GLU A 90 -6.53 -1.59 -35.29
N VAL A 91 -7.43 -0.77 -34.80
CA VAL A 91 -8.86 -1.02 -34.91
C VAL A 91 -9.34 -0.41 -36.22
N GLU A 92 -9.36 -1.19 -37.29
CA GLU A 92 -10.12 -0.86 -38.49
C GLU A 92 -11.60 -1.17 -38.20
N ILE A 93 -12.41 -0.13 -38.07
CA ILE A 93 -13.85 -0.25 -37.74
C ILE A 93 -14.65 0.16 -38.97
N ASN A 94 -14.39 -0.53 -40.11
CA ASN A 94 -15.03 -0.23 -41.39
C ASN A 94 -16.15 -1.23 -41.72
N THR A 95 -16.02 -2.47 -41.27
CA THR A 95 -17.02 -3.51 -41.52
C THR A 95 -17.87 -3.80 -40.29
N ILE A 96 -19.10 -4.29 -40.51
CA ILE A 96 -20.01 -4.69 -39.41
C ILE A 96 -19.38 -5.72 -38.47
N ASN A 97 -18.57 -6.64 -39.01
CA ASN A 97 -17.89 -7.67 -38.23
C ASN A 97 -16.83 -7.07 -37.30
N GLU A 98 -16.07 -6.09 -37.79
CA GLU A 98 -15.04 -5.38 -36.99
C GLU A 98 -15.72 -4.53 -35.92
N LYS A 99 -16.82 -3.85 -36.24
CA LYS A 99 -17.64 -3.07 -35.31
C LYS A 99 -18.19 -3.95 -34.19
N ARG A 100 -18.71 -5.14 -34.52
CA ARG A 100 -19.16 -6.13 -33.53
C ARG A 100 -18.02 -6.63 -32.67
N ALA A 101 -16.88 -6.99 -33.26
CA ALA A 101 -15.70 -7.46 -32.54
C ALA A 101 -15.14 -6.40 -31.56
N PHE A 102 -15.16 -5.14 -31.94
CA PHE A 102 -14.81 -4.04 -31.04
C PHE A 102 -15.76 -3.94 -29.83
N LEU A 103 -17.07 -3.93 -30.09
CA LEU A 103 -18.07 -3.82 -29.03
C LEU A 103 -18.10 -5.03 -28.10
N SER A 104 -17.82 -6.24 -28.60
CA SER A 104 -17.76 -7.47 -27.79
C SER A 104 -16.61 -7.49 -26.77
N LYS A 105 -15.63 -6.59 -26.90
CA LYS A 105 -14.57 -6.38 -25.88
C LYS A 105 -15.03 -5.52 -24.69
N ILE A 106 -16.14 -4.81 -24.84
CA ILE A 106 -16.63 -3.85 -23.86
C ILE A 106 -17.97 -4.31 -23.27
N LEU A 107 -18.74 -5.03 -24.05
CA LEU A 107 -20.13 -5.39 -23.82
C LEU A 107 -20.35 -6.91 -23.88
N THR A 108 -21.41 -7.35 -23.24
CA THR A 108 -21.90 -8.74 -23.41
C THR A 108 -22.50 -8.93 -24.81
N ASP A 109 -22.52 -10.17 -25.31
CA ASP A 109 -23.11 -10.50 -26.61
C ASP A 109 -24.57 -10.02 -26.73
N ARG A 110 -25.32 -10.05 -25.63
CA ARG A 110 -26.71 -9.57 -25.56
C ARG A 110 -26.82 -8.06 -25.79
N GLN A 111 -25.89 -7.30 -25.25
CA GLN A 111 -25.83 -5.84 -25.43
C GLN A 111 -25.36 -5.46 -26.83
N VAL A 112 -24.36 -6.18 -27.36
CA VAL A 112 -23.89 -6.01 -28.75
C VAL A 112 -25.01 -6.28 -29.74
N ASN A 113 -25.74 -7.38 -29.59
CA ASN A 113 -26.85 -7.73 -30.47
C ASN A 113 -27.95 -6.65 -30.40
N SER A 114 -28.30 -6.18 -29.22
CA SER A 114 -29.30 -5.12 -29.03
C SER A 114 -28.94 -3.81 -29.76
N LEU A 115 -27.66 -3.42 -29.76
CA LEU A 115 -27.21 -2.22 -30.48
C LEU A 115 -27.40 -2.38 -32.00
N PHE A 116 -27.04 -3.55 -32.59
CA PHE A 116 -27.19 -3.80 -34.02
C PHE A 116 -28.60 -4.20 -34.45
N GLU A 117 -29.49 -4.54 -33.53
CA GLU A 117 -30.93 -4.70 -33.78
C GLU A 117 -31.63 -3.35 -33.75
N THR A 118 -31.15 -2.37 -33.00
CA THR A 118 -31.74 -1.04 -32.84
C THR A 118 -31.24 -0.07 -33.91
N PHE A 119 -29.96 -0.18 -34.30
CA PHE A 119 -29.31 0.74 -35.24
C PHE A 119 -28.68 -0.01 -36.41
N GLU A 120 -28.77 0.54 -37.61
CA GLU A 120 -28.08 0.02 -38.79
C GLU A 120 -26.55 0.12 -38.57
N ASP A 121 -26.08 1.25 -38.07
CA ASP A 121 -24.69 1.45 -37.64
C ASP A 121 -24.63 2.21 -36.31
N PRO A 122 -24.41 1.50 -35.18
CA PRO A 122 -24.30 2.16 -33.88
C PRO A 122 -23.08 3.07 -33.75
N PHE A 123 -22.06 2.93 -34.63
CA PHE A 123 -20.85 3.74 -34.58
C PHE A 123 -21.05 5.19 -35.04
N ASP A 124 -22.11 5.50 -35.77
CA ASP A 124 -22.45 6.88 -36.10
C ASP A 124 -22.75 7.66 -34.81
N PHE A 125 -23.52 7.08 -33.90
CA PHE A 125 -23.85 7.70 -32.61
C PHE A 125 -22.67 7.65 -31.61
N ILE A 126 -21.80 6.65 -31.70
CA ILE A 126 -20.57 6.56 -30.88
C ILE A 126 -19.59 7.68 -31.30
N ARG A 127 -19.44 7.95 -32.59
CA ARG A 127 -18.59 9.04 -33.11
C ARG A 127 -19.12 10.41 -32.74
N ASP A 128 -20.45 10.59 -32.82
CA ASP A 128 -21.13 11.83 -32.48
C ASP A 128 -21.33 12.04 -30.95
N GLU A 129 -20.91 11.07 -30.15
CA GLU A 129 -21.02 11.09 -28.67
C GLU A 129 -22.47 11.20 -28.19
N ASP A 130 -23.43 10.71 -28.97
CA ASP A 130 -24.85 10.81 -28.66
C ASP A 130 -25.29 9.71 -27.67
N ILE A 131 -25.04 9.99 -26.36
CA ILE A 131 -25.43 9.09 -25.27
C ILE A 131 -26.92 8.79 -25.29
N LYS A 132 -27.75 9.80 -25.58
CA LYS A 132 -29.23 9.65 -25.58
C LYS A 132 -29.66 8.64 -26.63
N LYS A 133 -29.08 8.74 -27.83
CA LYS A 133 -29.37 7.80 -28.91
C LYS A 133 -28.94 6.38 -28.55
N LEU A 134 -27.72 6.21 -28.05
CA LEU A 134 -27.20 4.89 -27.66
C LEU A 134 -28.06 4.22 -26.57
N THR A 135 -28.66 4.99 -25.65
CA THR A 135 -29.56 4.46 -24.62
C THR A 135 -30.93 4.02 -25.13
N GLU A 136 -31.31 4.28 -26.37
CA GLU A 136 -32.49 3.70 -26.99
C GLU A 136 -32.37 2.18 -27.22
N ALA A 137 -31.14 1.66 -27.30
CA ALA A 137 -30.89 0.24 -27.38
C ALA A 137 -31.12 -0.44 -26.02
N LYS A 138 -31.87 -1.55 -26.05
CA LYS A 138 -32.20 -2.32 -24.84
C LYS A 138 -30.92 -2.82 -24.15
N TYR A 139 -30.87 -2.72 -22.82
CA TYR A 139 -29.71 -3.08 -21.98
C TYR A 139 -28.50 -2.11 -22.05
N ILE A 140 -28.61 -0.97 -22.72
CA ILE A 140 -27.60 0.08 -22.76
C ILE A 140 -28.12 1.27 -21.92
N GLY A 141 -27.54 1.45 -20.73
CA GLY A 141 -27.80 2.63 -19.89
C GLY A 141 -26.77 3.75 -20.16
N GLU A 142 -26.99 4.93 -19.57
CA GLU A 142 -26.07 6.08 -19.76
C GLU A 142 -24.62 5.75 -19.42
N HIS A 143 -24.39 5.06 -18.31
CA HIS A 143 -23.05 4.64 -17.90
C HIS A 143 -22.38 3.71 -18.95
N THR A 144 -23.14 2.77 -19.51
CA THR A 144 -22.64 1.85 -20.55
C THR A 144 -22.35 2.61 -21.85
N ALA A 145 -23.23 3.52 -22.26
CA ALA A 145 -23.04 4.36 -23.44
C ALA A 145 -21.79 5.25 -23.29
N THR A 146 -21.61 5.89 -22.15
CA THR A 146 -20.42 6.69 -21.84
C THR A 146 -19.15 5.85 -21.92
N ARG A 147 -19.14 4.66 -21.34
CA ARG A 147 -18.00 3.72 -21.38
C ARG A 147 -17.64 3.28 -22.80
N ILE A 148 -18.64 3.05 -23.66
CA ILE A 148 -18.42 2.73 -25.09
C ILE A 148 -17.71 3.89 -25.78
N ILE A 149 -18.22 5.11 -25.63
CA ILE A 149 -17.67 6.31 -26.27
C ILE A 149 -16.23 6.58 -25.78
N GLU A 150 -16.00 6.51 -24.49
CA GLU A 150 -14.66 6.69 -23.90
C GLU A 150 -13.66 5.66 -24.40
N LYS A 151 -14.06 4.38 -24.46
CA LYS A 151 -13.20 3.31 -24.96
C LYS A 151 -12.92 3.45 -26.46
N PHE A 152 -13.91 3.83 -27.26
CA PHE A 152 -13.74 4.11 -28.67
C PHE A 152 -12.74 5.25 -28.91
N LYS A 153 -12.89 6.38 -28.19
CA LYS A 153 -11.95 7.50 -28.24
C LYS A 153 -10.54 7.09 -27.85
N SER A 154 -10.38 6.33 -26.78
CA SER A 154 -9.08 5.91 -26.30
C SER A 154 -8.37 4.93 -27.22
N THR A 155 -9.11 4.19 -28.03
CA THR A 155 -8.55 3.14 -28.92
C THR A 155 -8.14 3.67 -30.28
N ILE A 156 -8.82 4.67 -30.83
CA ILE A 156 -8.58 5.14 -32.21
C ILE A 156 -7.31 5.97 -32.35
N ASP A 157 -6.78 6.56 -31.30
CA ASP A 157 -5.76 7.60 -31.44
C ASP A 157 -4.46 7.40 -30.63
N MET A 158 -3.98 6.17 -30.54
CA MET A 158 -2.71 5.88 -29.84
C MET A 158 -1.46 6.16 -30.72
N ALA A 159 -1.59 6.17 -32.04
CA ALA A 159 -0.47 6.35 -32.95
C ALA A 159 0.32 7.67 -32.73
N PRO A 160 -0.32 8.83 -32.54
CA PRO A 160 0.39 10.07 -32.24
C PRO A 160 1.22 10.00 -30.97
N ALA A 161 0.68 9.38 -29.91
CA ALA A 161 1.39 9.21 -28.65
C ALA A 161 2.63 8.32 -28.80
N TYR A 162 2.49 7.18 -29.47
CA TYR A 162 3.62 6.31 -29.76
C TYR A 162 4.70 7.00 -30.58
N ASN A 163 4.33 7.72 -31.62
CA ASN A 163 5.27 8.45 -32.48
C ASN A 163 6.01 9.52 -31.70
N PHE A 164 5.35 10.18 -30.73
CA PHE A 164 5.94 11.24 -29.95
C PHE A 164 6.80 10.71 -28.79
N PHE A 165 6.26 9.79 -27.98
CA PHE A 165 6.89 9.38 -26.73
C PHE A 165 7.95 8.29 -26.88
N LYS A 166 7.82 7.39 -27.85
CA LYS A 166 8.78 6.27 -28.02
C LYS A 166 10.22 6.74 -28.31
N PRO A 167 10.47 7.75 -29.17
CA PRO A 167 11.81 8.27 -29.38
C PRO A 167 12.46 8.87 -28.12
N LEU A 168 11.62 9.27 -27.14
CA LEU A 168 12.07 9.78 -25.84
C LEU A 168 12.41 8.68 -24.83
N GLY A 169 12.32 7.41 -25.24
CA GLY A 169 12.58 6.26 -24.37
C GLY A 169 11.40 5.84 -23.48
N VAL A 170 10.19 6.37 -23.73
CA VAL A 170 8.99 6.00 -22.96
C VAL A 170 8.52 4.60 -23.35
N THR A 171 8.31 3.73 -22.38
CA THR A 171 7.86 2.36 -22.62
C THR A 171 6.39 2.31 -23.10
N PRO A 172 5.99 1.30 -23.89
CA PRO A 172 4.61 1.15 -24.33
C PRO A 172 3.57 1.20 -23.22
N LEU A 173 3.83 0.51 -22.11
CA LEU A 173 2.96 0.52 -20.93
C LEU A 173 2.76 1.94 -20.39
N LEU A 174 3.84 2.71 -20.31
CA LEU A 174 3.77 4.09 -19.81
C LEU A 174 3.04 5.00 -20.79
N ILE A 175 3.19 4.80 -22.12
CA ILE A 175 2.45 5.55 -23.15
C ILE A 175 0.94 5.33 -22.98
N ASN A 176 0.51 4.08 -22.81
CA ASN A 176 -0.90 3.76 -22.57
C ASN A 176 -1.42 4.45 -21.32
N LYS A 177 -0.69 4.32 -20.21
CA LYS A 177 -1.05 4.94 -18.94
C LYS A 177 -1.15 6.46 -19.03
N LEU A 178 -0.26 7.11 -19.81
CA LEU A 178 -0.34 8.53 -20.11
C LEU A 178 -1.63 8.90 -20.85
N CYS A 179 -1.95 8.15 -21.92
CA CYS A 179 -3.16 8.39 -22.69
C CYS A 179 -4.43 8.13 -21.88
N GLU A 180 -4.44 7.13 -21.00
CA GLU A 180 -5.55 6.89 -20.07
C GLU A 180 -5.72 8.03 -19.07
N THR A 181 -4.62 8.44 -18.40
CA THR A 181 -4.62 9.51 -17.39
C THR A 181 -5.12 10.83 -17.96
N TYR A 182 -4.65 11.20 -19.16
CA TYR A 182 -5.01 12.47 -19.81
C TYR A 182 -6.18 12.35 -20.79
N LYS A 183 -6.82 11.17 -20.86
CA LYS A 183 -7.99 10.91 -21.72
C LYS A 183 -7.73 11.22 -23.19
N GLY A 184 -6.63 10.68 -23.71
CA GLY A 184 -6.26 10.73 -25.14
C GLY A 184 -4.82 11.15 -25.41
N ALA A 185 -4.32 10.72 -26.59
CA ALA A 185 -2.94 10.94 -27.02
C ALA A 185 -2.57 12.42 -27.18
N GLU A 186 -3.43 13.20 -27.84
CA GLU A 186 -3.16 14.64 -28.05
C GLU A 186 -3.06 15.42 -26.75
N ARG A 187 -3.93 15.11 -25.78
CA ARG A 187 -3.89 15.75 -24.46
C ARG A 187 -2.64 15.36 -23.68
N ALA A 188 -2.25 14.09 -23.73
CA ALA A 188 -1.02 13.61 -23.13
C ALA A 188 0.21 14.32 -23.70
N ILE A 189 0.30 14.44 -25.03
CA ILE A 189 1.39 15.16 -25.72
C ILE A 189 1.38 16.64 -25.36
N LYS A 190 0.20 17.28 -25.34
CA LYS A 190 0.07 18.69 -24.98
C LYS A 190 0.55 18.95 -23.55
N LYS A 191 0.09 18.16 -22.59
CA LYS A 191 0.48 18.26 -21.18
C LYS A 191 1.98 18.07 -20.98
N PHE A 192 2.56 17.06 -21.63
CA PHE A 192 4.00 16.86 -21.60
C PHE A 192 4.80 18.02 -22.21
N LYS A 193 4.32 18.64 -23.29
CA LYS A 193 4.97 19.81 -23.90
C LYS A 193 4.89 21.05 -23.01
N GLU A 194 3.81 21.21 -22.23
CA GLU A 194 3.64 22.29 -21.27
C GLU A 194 4.60 22.11 -20.09
N ASP A 195 4.70 20.91 -19.53
CA ASP A 195 5.62 20.53 -18.46
C ASP A 195 6.05 19.06 -18.59
N PRO A 196 7.27 18.77 -19.06
CA PRO A 196 7.76 17.41 -19.19
C PRO A 196 7.87 16.63 -17.88
N TYR A 197 7.94 17.32 -16.74
CA TYR A 197 8.04 16.68 -15.41
C TYR A 197 6.69 16.32 -14.78
N ILE A 198 5.58 16.68 -15.43
CA ILE A 198 4.25 16.30 -14.97
C ILE A 198 4.09 14.77 -14.90
N LEU A 199 4.91 14.00 -15.64
CA LEU A 199 4.97 12.54 -15.54
C LEU A 199 5.26 12.04 -14.13
N ALA A 200 6.13 12.73 -13.39
CA ALA A 200 6.49 12.37 -12.02
C ALA A 200 5.41 12.80 -11.00
N GLU A 201 4.52 13.69 -11.38
CA GLU A 201 3.43 14.17 -10.53
C GLU A 201 2.14 13.34 -10.71
N ASP A 202 1.73 13.13 -11.96
CA ASP A 202 0.42 12.58 -12.29
C ASP A 202 0.43 11.06 -12.55
N ILE A 203 1.60 10.47 -12.85
CA ILE A 203 1.65 9.05 -13.22
C ILE A 203 2.20 8.19 -12.09
N LYS A 204 1.32 7.43 -11.45
CA LYS A 204 1.71 6.50 -10.39
C LYS A 204 2.77 5.50 -10.88
N GLY A 205 3.92 5.47 -10.20
CA GLY A 205 5.04 4.59 -10.52
C GLY A 205 6.11 5.23 -11.42
N VAL A 206 5.96 6.49 -11.84
CA VAL A 206 7.00 7.28 -12.51
C VAL A 206 7.63 8.23 -11.50
N GLY A 207 8.85 7.93 -11.08
CA GLY A 207 9.63 8.83 -10.21
C GLY A 207 10.37 9.90 -11.00
N PHE A 208 10.93 10.91 -10.29
CA PHE A 208 11.71 12.00 -10.87
C PHE A 208 12.81 11.50 -11.82
N LEU A 209 13.61 10.52 -11.41
CA LEU A 209 14.74 10.04 -12.23
C LEU A 209 14.29 9.56 -13.62
N ARG A 210 13.16 8.87 -13.70
CA ARG A 210 12.62 8.42 -14.98
C ARG A 210 12.02 9.56 -15.80
N ALA A 211 11.32 10.48 -15.15
CA ALA A 211 10.81 11.69 -15.82
C ALA A 211 11.95 12.58 -16.31
N ASP A 212 13.03 12.71 -15.55
CA ASP A 212 14.22 13.49 -15.91
C ASP A 212 14.92 12.91 -17.14
N GLU A 213 15.11 11.58 -17.19
CA GLU A 213 15.64 10.90 -18.36
C GLU A 213 14.82 11.21 -19.63
N ILE A 214 13.49 11.10 -19.54
CA ILE A 214 12.58 11.37 -20.66
C ILE A 214 12.62 12.86 -21.06
N ALA A 215 12.62 13.77 -20.08
CA ALA A 215 12.67 15.22 -20.32
C ALA A 215 13.99 15.65 -20.98
N LEU A 216 15.12 15.10 -20.55
CA LEU A 216 16.43 15.36 -21.14
C LEU A 216 16.49 14.82 -22.59
N ASN A 217 15.90 13.67 -22.87
CA ASN A 217 15.76 13.13 -24.25
C ASN A 217 14.86 14.04 -25.11
N TYR A 218 13.95 14.79 -24.51
CA TYR A 218 13.15 15.83 -25.20
C TYR A 218 13.90 17.16 -25.32
N ASN A 219 15.20 17.21 -24.99
CA ASN A 219 16.06 18.39 -25.01
C ASN A 219 15.66 19.50 -24.02
N VAL A 220 15.08 19.14 -22.87
CA VAL A 220 14.93 20.10 -21.76
C VAL A 220 16.31 20.49 -21.26
N LYS A 221 16.56 21.78 -21.09
CA LYS A 221 17.87 22.27 -20.61
C LYS A 221 18.11 21.81 -19.16
N PRO A 222 19.37 21.45 -18.80
CA PRO A 222 19.70 21.05 -17.44
C PRO A 222 19.30 22.07 -16.36
N GLU A 223 19.35 23.36 -16.67
CA GLU A 223 19.00 24.48 -15.78
C GLU A 223 17.50 24.86 -15.86
N SER A 224 16.66 24.08 -16.54
CA SER A 224 15.24 24.39 -16.67
C SER A 224 14.56 24.54 -15.31
N PRO A 225 13.76 25.60 -15.07
CA PRO A 225 12.99 25.74 -13.84
C PRO A 225 12.03 24.55 -13.57
N PHE A 226 11.46 23.95 -14.62
CA PHE A 226 10.64 22.73 -14.47
C PHE A 226 11.43 21.57 -13.87
N ARG A 227 12.66 21.36 -14.36
CA ARG A 227 13.57 20.34 -13.83
C ARG A 227 13.90 20.58 -12.36
N ILE A 228 14.28 21.80 -12.02
CA ILE A 228 14.64 22.21 -10.66
C ILE A 228 13.43 22.04 -9.74
N LYS A 229 12.25 22.55 -10.11
CA LYS A 229 11.01 22.43 -9.32
C LYS A 229 10.65 20.94 -9.05
N SER A 230 10.76 20.10 -10.07
CA SER A 230 10.49 18.65 -9.91
C SER A 230 11.56 17.96 -9.05
N GLY A 231 12.84 18.31 -9.20
CA GLY A 231 13.92 17.81 -8.35
C GLY A 231 13.74 18.18 -6.87
N VAL A 232 13.34 19.41 -6.59
CA VAL A 232 13.02 19.90 -5.23
C VAL A 232 11.89 19.04 -4.62
N LYS A 233 10.79 18.89 -5.36
CA LYS A 233 9.65 18.06 -4.91
C LYS A 233 10.06 16.60 -4.67
N HIS A 234 10.95 16.08 -5.53
CA HIS A 234 11.45 14.71 -5.39
C HIS A 234 12.21 14.51 -4.08
N ILE A 235 13.16 15.36 -3.74
CA ILE A 235 13.93 15.26 -2.50
C ILE A 235 13.02 15.22 -1.27
N PHE A 236 12.03 16.12 -1.21
CA PHE A 236 11.10 16.12 -0.08
C PHE A 236 10.17 14.92 -0.06
N LYS A 237 9.68 14.44 -1.22
CA LYS A 237 8.88 13.20 -1.30
C LYS A 237 9.70 11.99 -0.85
N GLU A 238 10.95 11.92 -1.28
CA GLU A 238 11.87 10.85 -0.87
C GLU A 238 12.15 10.89 0.64
N GLU A 239 12.42 12.08 1.20
CA GLU A 239 12.62 12.27 2.63
C GLU A 239 11.36 11.88 3.44
N ALA A 240 10.19 12.31 2.98
CA ALA A 240 8.92 11.97 3.60
C ALA A 240 8.63 10.45 3.56
N GLN A 241 8.97 9.78 2.46
CA GLN A 241 8.76 8.34 2.30
C GLN A 241 9.76 7.49 3.09
N ASN A 242 11.04 7.86 3.06
CA ASN A 242 12.11 7.05 3.65
C ASN A 242 12.30 7.32 5.14
N ASN A 243 12.26 8.59 5.54
CA ASN A 243 12.53 9.03 6.91
C ASN A 243 11.30 9.57 7.63
N GLY A 244 10.22 9.90 6.92
CA GLY A 244 9.00 10.47 7.48
C GLY A 244 9.12 11.94 7.89
N SER A 245 10.21 12.63 7.54
CA SER A 245 10.43 14.03 7.87
C SER A 245 9.66 14.97 6.93
N THR A 246 9.21 16.11 7.45
CA THR A 246 8.49 17.14 6.68
C THR A 246 9.41 18.28 6.26
N TRP A 247 10.58 18.44 6.89
CA TRP A 247 11.58 19.46 6.55
C TRP A 247 13.00 18.91 6.64
N LEU A 248 13.90 19.59 5.97
CA LEU A 248 15.35 19.37 5.96
C LEU A 248 16.09 20.62 6.42
N ILE A 249 17.33 20.43 6.91
CA ILE A 249 18.28 21.54 7.06
C ILE A 249 18.71 22.01 5.66
N ILE A 250 18.78 23.33 5.46
CA ILE A 250 19.09 23.93 4.15
C ILE A 250 20.37 23.35 3.56
N ASN A 251 21.46 23.25 4.34
CA ASN A 251 22.73 22.73 3.85
C ASN A 251 22.62 21.27 3.36
N ASP A 252 21.86 20.43 4.06
CA ASP A 252 21.64 19.02 3.64
C ASP A 252 20.82 18.98 2.36
N PHE A 253 19.79 19.80 2.26
CA PHE A 253 18.99 19.93 1.06
C PHE A 253 19.83 20.42 -0.14
N GLU A 254 20.66 21.46 0.04
CA GLU A 254 21.53 22.01 -1.00
C GLU A 254 22.53 20.99 -1.52
N ASN A 255 23.14 20.21 -0.64
CA ASN A 255 24.03 19.12 -1.04
C ASN A 255 23.31 18.07 -1.87
N ARG A 256 22.13 17.63 -1.43
CA ARG A 256 21.32 16.62 -2.12
C ARG A 256 20.81 17.09 -3.48
N ILE A 257 20.35 18.35 -3.59
CA ILE A 257 19.81 18.88 -4.86
C ILE A 257 20.91 19.10 -5.90
N VAL A 258 22.10 19.54 -5.47
CA VAL A 258 23.26 19.69 -6.35
C VAL A 258 23.74 18.30 -6.84
N GLU A 259 23.81 17.32 -5.96
CA GLU A 259 24.16 15.94 -6.33
C GLU A 259 23.14 15.33 -7.32
N LEU A 260 21.84 15.55 -7.10
CA LEU A 260 20.76 15.06 -7.94
C LEU A 260 20.78 15.71 -9.34
N LEU A 261 20.84 17.03 -9.40
CA LEU A 261 20.67 17.78 -10.65
C LEU A 261 21.99 18.02 -11.38
N LYS A 262 23.12 18.00 -10.68
CA LYS A 262 24.48 18.27 -11.20
C LYS A 262 24.57 19.61 -11.93
N ILE A 263 23.98 20.65 -11.35
CA ILE A 263 24.01 22.04 -11.82
C ILE A 263 24.43 22.97 -10.67
N ASP A 264 24.74 24.21 -11.00
CA ASP A 264 25.23 25.19 -10.05
C ASP A 264 24.16 25.60 -9.04
N LEU A 265 24.55 25.74 -7.78
CA LEU A 265 23.65 26.08 -6.68
C LEU A 265 22.97 27.45 -6.87
N ASP A 266 23.69 28.42 -7.49
CA ASP A 266 23.15 29.77 -7.76
C ASP A 266 21.94 29.72 -8.70
N VAL A 267 21.96 28.82 -9.69
CA VAL A 267 20.83 28.59 -10.61
C VAL A 267 19.65 27.98 -9.87
N ILE A 268 19.92 27.00 -8.99
CA ILE A 268 18.92 26.38 -8.16
C ILE A 268 18.26 27.41 -7.23
N ASN A 269 19.06 28.24 -6.58
CA ASN A 269 18.60 29.26 -5.63
C ASN A 269 17.69 30.33 -6.27
N ASN A 270 17.90 30.67 -7.53
CA ASN A 270 16.99 31.56 -8.27
C ASN A 270 15.58 30.91 -8.39
N THR A 271 15.51 29.65 -8.80
CA THR A 271 14.23 28.93 -8.89
C THR A 271 13.60 28.68 -7.51
N LEU A 272 14.42 28.37 -6.49
CA LEU A 272 13.93 28.21 -5.12
C LEU A 272 13.30 29.51 -4.59
N LYS A 273 13.86 30.66 -4.92
CA LYS A 273 13.26 31.95 -4.55
C LYS A 273 11.86 32.10 -5.17
N GLU A 274 11.72 31.81 -6.47
CA GLU A 274 10.42 31.81 -7.15
C GLU A 274 9.44 30.83 -6.44
N MET A 275 9.90 29.61 -6.09
CA MET A 275 9.06 28.65 -5.39
C MET A 275 8.63 29.13 -4.00
N CYS A 276 9.46 29.91 -3.31
CA CYS A 276 9.08 30.52 -2.04
C CYS A 276 8.04 31.64 -2.24
N ASP A 277 8.23 32.49 -3.24
CA ASP A 277 7.31 33.58 -3.58
C ASP A 277 5.94 33.03 -4.00
N ASP A 278 5.94 31.93 -4.76
CA ASP A 278 4.74 31.17 -5.19
C ASP A 278 4.12 30.28 -4.09
N LYS A 279 4.67 30.27 -2.87
CA LYS A 279 4.25 29.43 -1.75
C LYS A 279 4.25 27.93 -2.10
N GLN A 280 5.22 27.46 -2.83
CA GLN A 280 5.47 26.03 -3.06
C GLN A 280 6.49 25.46 -2.07
N VAL A 281 7.42 26.31 -1.60
CA VAL A 281 8.46 25.99 -0.62
C VAL A 281 8.35 26.94 0.57
N PHE A 282 8.48 26.40 1.76
CA PHE A 282 8.54 27.12 3.03
C PHE A 282 9.96 27.14 3.55
N LYS A 283 10.44 28.32 3.97
CA LYS A 283 11.75 28.49 4.63
C LYS A 283 11.56 29.18 5.98
N ASP A 284 12.24 28.67 6.99
CA ASP A 284 12.24 29.23 8.34
C ASP A 284 13.62 29.01 8.99
N GLY A 285 14.40 30.07 9.10
CA GLY A 285 15.78 29.99 9.57
C GLY A 285 16.64 29.12 8.66
N ASP A 286 17.18 28.05 9.22
CA ASP A 286 17.99 27.03 8.52
C ASP A 286 17.17 25.82 8.00
N ARG A 287 15.84 25.89 8.11
CA ARG A 287 14.91 24.82 7.70
C ARG A 287 14.26 25.12 6.36
N ILE A 288 14.06 24.09 5.55
CA ILE A 288 13.37 24.15 4.27
C ILE A 288 12.42 22.96 4.13
N ALA A 289 11.22 23.21 3.59
CA ALA A 289 10.15 22.23 3.43
C ALA A 289 9.31 22.52 2.18
N LEU A 290 8.50 21.56 1.73
CA LEU A 290 7.37 21.88 0.87
C LEU A 290 6.31 22.63 1.70
N GLN A 291 5.77 23.73 1.13
CA GLN A 291 4.67 24.48 1.75
C GLN A 291 3.48 23.58 2.13
N TYR A 292 3.21 22.58 1.32
CA TYR A 292 2.18 21.58 1.56
C TYR A 292 2.29 20.90 2.93
N TYR A 293 3.51 20.46 3.32
CA TYR A 293 3.71 19.80 4.60
C TYR A 293 3.58 20.77 5.79
N PHE A 294 4.13 21.96 5.65
CA PHE A 294 3.95 22.99 6.68
C PHE A 294 2.47 23.36 6.88
N ASP A 295 1.73 23.58 5.80
CA ASP A 295 0.30 23.88 5.86
C ASP A 295 -0.53 22.73 6.43
N LEU A 296 -0.17 21.48 6.13
CA LEU A 296 -0.80 20.28 6.65
C LEU A 296 -0.65 20.22 8.18
N GLU A 297 0.57 20.37 8.67
CA GLU A 297 0.85 20.35 10.11
C GLU A 297 0.17 21.51 10.85
N LYS A 298 0.17 22.68 10.24
CA LYS A 298 -0.54 23.85 10.75
C LYS A 298 -2.05 23.61 10.87
N LYS A 299 -2.68 23.06 9.85
CA LYS A 299 -4.12 22.72 9.86
C LYS A 299 -4.44 21.68 10.94
N ILE A 300 -3.56 20.70 11.14
CA ILE A 300 -3.71 19.69 12.20
C ILE A 300 -3.64 20.36 13.58
N ALA A 301 -2.62 21.19 13.83
CA ALA A 301 -2.48 21.92 15.09
C ALA A 301 -3.70 22.80 15.37
N ASP A 302 -4.12 23.61 14.40
CA ASP A 302 -5.27 24.52 14.52
C ASP A 302 -6.56 23.78 14.86
N LYS A 303 -6.85 22.67 14.16
CA LYS A 303 -8.09 21.91 14.39
C LYS A 303 -8.09 21.19 15.74
N LEU A 304 -6.94 20.62 16.15
CA LEU A 304 -6.83 19.97 17.47
C LEU A 304 -7.06 20.95 18.62
N LEU A 305 -6.41 22.12 18.58
CA LEU A 305 -6.58 23.16 19.58
C LEU A 305 -8.00 23.73 19.58
N LEU A 306 -8.61 23.89 18.40
CA LEU A 306 -10.00 24.30 18.28
C LEU A 306 -10.95 23.27 18.90
N LEU A 307 -10.79 21.98 18.62
CA LEU A 307 -11.60 20.93 19.25
C LEU A 307 -11.42 20.95 20.78
N GLN A 308 -10.20 21.11 21.26
CA GLN A 308 -9.90 21.15 22.70
C GLN A 308 -10.49 22.37 23.40
N SER A 309 -10.64 23.51 22.73
CA SER A 309 -11.17 24.75 23.29
C SER A 309 -12.69 24.75 23.52
N ILE A 310 -13.42 23.82 22.88
CA ILE A 310 -14.87 23.71 23.01
C ILE A 310 -15.22 23.19 24.43
N PRO A 311 -16.23 23.76 25.12
CA PRO A 311 -16.69 23.24 26.39
C PRO A 311 -17.15 21.78 26.31
N THR A 312 -16.71 20.95 27.23
CA THR A 312 -17.09 19.53 27.26
C THR A 312 -18.42 19.31 28.00
N LYS A 313 -19.13 18.25 27.62
CA LYS A 313 -20.30 17.76 28.40
C LYS A 313 -19.83 17.30 29.76
N LYS A 314 -20.56 17.70 30.79
CA LYS A 314 -20.31 17.26 32.20
C LYS A 314 -21.10 15.96 32.45
N TYR A 315 -20.48 15.07 33.19
CA TYR A 315 -21.06 13.82 33.64
C TYR A 315 -21.29 13.88 35.17
N SER A 316 -22.39 13.28 35.69
CA SER A 316 -22.61 13.23 37.12
C SER A 316 -21.62 12.29 37.83
N GLN A 317 -21.23 12.59 39.05
CA GLN A 317 -20.34 11.72 39.81
C GLN A 317 -20.91 10.30 39.94
N SER A 318 -22.22 10.19 40.17
CA SER A 318 -22.89 8.89 40.25
C SER A 318 -22.73 8.09 38.98
N SER A 319 -22.93 8.71 37.78
CA SER A 319 -22.73 7.99 36.49
C SER A 319 -21.29 7.53 36.30
N ILE A 320 -20.31 8.32 36.79
CA ILE A 320 -18.89 7.96 36.73
C ILE A 320 -18.62 6.75 37.64
N ASP A 321 -19.07 6.82 38.91
CA ASP A 321 -18.85 5.77 39.89
C ASP A 321 -19.52 4.44 39.48
N ASP A 322 -20.76 4.52 38.99
CA ASP A 322 -21.53 3.36 38.50
C ASP A 322 -20.85 2.74 37.28
N GLY A 323 -20.41 3.55 36.33
CA GLY A 323 -19.73 3.08 35.13
C GLY A 323 -18.38 2.41 35.43
N ILE A 324 -17.60 2.98 36.36
CA ILE A 324 -16.34 2.39 36.82
C ILE A 324 -16.61 1.06 37.50
N LYS A 325 -17.56 1.01 38.44
CA LYS A 325 -17.90 -0.19 39.17
C LYS A 325 -18.37 -1.32 38.23
N ASN A 326 -19.31 -1.03 37.37
CA ASN A 326 -19.81 -2.00 36.40
C ASN A 326 -18.69 -2.57 35.49
N THR A 327 -17.77 -1.71 35.07
CA THR A 327 -16.64 -2.16 34.25
C THR A 327 -15.68 -3.05 35.03
N GLN A 328 -15.38 -2.73 36.27
CA GLN A 328 -14.52 -3.54 37.15
C GLN A 328 -15.14 -4.91 37.46
N GLU A 329 -16.45 -4.96 37.67
CA GLU A 329 -17.19 -6.22 37.88
C GLU A 329 -17.14 -7.10 36.60
N GLU A 330 -17.37 -6.52 35.43
CA GLU A 330 -17.34 -7.26 34.16
C GLU A 330 -15.93 -7.77 33.78
N GLN A 331 -14.88 -6.99 34.05
CA GLN A 331 -13.51 -7.39 33.71
C GLN A 331 -12.82 -8.24 34.82
N GLY A 332 -13.39 -8.28 36.01
CA GLY A 332 -12.89 -9.08 37.16
C GLY A 332 -11.63 -8.53 37.83
N PHE A 333 -11.31 -7.27 37.61
CA PHE A 333 -10.20 -6.57 38.28
C PHE A 333 -10.46 -5.06 38.43
N GLU A 334 -9.81 -4.42 39.42
CA GLU A 334 -9.91 -3.00 39.68
C GLU A 334 -9.03 -2.19 38.73
N PHE A 335 -9.45 -0.97 38.41
CA PHE A 335 -8.62 0.00 37.69
C PHE A 335 -7.47 0.48 38.55
N THR A 336 -6.32 0.68 37.93
CA THR A 336 -5.20 1.41 38.55
C THR A 336 -5.50 2.91 38.61
N ASP A 337 -4.78 3.66 39.50
CA ASP A 337 -4.91 5.12 39.57
C ASP A 337 -4.66 5.80 38.22
N GLU A 338 -3.68 5.29 37.42
CA GLU A 338 -3.39 5.79 36.06
C GLU A 338 -4.58 5.57 35.12
N GLN A 339 -5.27 4.45 35.23
CA GLN A 339 -6.43 4.13 34.39
C GLN A 339 -7.65 4.97 34.80
N LEU A 340 -7.88 5.18 36.10
CA LEU A 340 -8.92 6.09 36.59
C LEU A 340 -8.67 7.52 36.11
N ALA A 341 -7.43 7.99 36.21
CA ALA A 341 -7.03 9.29 35.65
C ALA A 341 -7.27 9.36 34.15
N GLY A 342 -7.06 8.26 33.43
CA GLY A 342 -7.35 8.14 32.01
C GLY A 342 -8.83 8.28 31.69
N ILE A 343 -9.69 7.59 32.40
CA ILE A 343 -11.16 7.71 32.27
C ILE A 343 -11.57 9.15 32.53
N GLN A 344 -11.09 9.74 33.62
CA GLN A 344 -11.39 11.13 33.97
C GLN A 344 -10.92 12.12 32.93
N SER A 345 -9.74 11.90 32.33
CA SER A 345 -9.23 12.74 31.25
C SER A 345 -10.14 12.69 30.01
N ILE A 346 -10.58 11.50 29.58
CA ILE A 346 -11.52 11.32 28.48
C ILE A 346 -12.85 12.05 28.73
N LEU A 347 -13.37 11.97 29.94
CA LEU A 347 -14.63 12.63 30.28
C LEU A 347 -14.51 14.14 30.29
N SER A 348 -13.38 14.67 30.78
CA SER A 348 -13.17 16.11 31.03
C SER A 348 -12.64 16.89 29.83
N ASN A 349 -12.17 16.22 28.77
CA ASN A 349 -11.54 16.84 27.60
C ASN A 349 -12.17 16.38 26.29
N ASN A 350 -12.12 17.24 25.26
CA ASN A 350 -12.58 16.86 23.93
C ASN A 350 -11.50 16.18 23.13
N VAL A 351 -10.22 16.44 23.38
CA VAL A 351 -9.10 15.72 22.77
C VAL A 351 -8.29 15.06 23.89
N SER A 352 -8.18 13.74 23.86
CA SER A 352 -7.44 12.96 24.84
C SER A 352 -6.52 11.96 24.12
N LEU A 353 -5.30 11.85 24.63
CA LEU A 353 -4.31 10.90 24.16
C LEU A 353 -3.93 9.94 25.28
N VAL A 354 -4.24 8.67 25.12
CA VAL A 354 -3.90 7.59 26.06
C VAL A 354 -2.75 6.77 25.49
N VAL A 355 -1.60 6.84 26.11
CA VAL A 355 -0.40 6.15 25.68
C VAL A 355 0.02 5.10 26.70
N GLY A 356 0.50 3.97 26.25
CA GLY A 356 1.03 2.93 27.11
C GLY A 356 1.56 1.78 26.31
N LEU A 357 2.54 1.08 26.86
CA LEU A 357 3.12 -0.11 26.26
C LEU A 357 2.13 -1.30 26.26
N ALA A 358 2.49 -2.39 25.63
CA ALA A 358 1.68 -3.62 25.66
C ALA A 358 1.42 -4.08 27.10
N GLY A 359 0.17 -4.49 27.40
CA GLY A 359 -0.23 -5.01 28.72
C GLY A 359 -0.57 -3.94 29.78
N THR A 360 -0.61 -2.65 29.44
CA THR A 360 -0.96 -1.56 30.40
C THR A 360 -2.45 -1.25 30.51
N GLY A 361 -3.31 -1.91 29.70
CA GLY A 361 -4.77 -1.81 29.82
C GLY A 361 -5.41 -0.60 29.12
N LYS A 362 -4.85 -0.08 28.02
CA LYS A 362 -5.44 1.01 27.22
C LYS A 362 -6.92 0.77 26.88
N THR A 363 -7.26 -0.44 26.43
CA THR A 363 -8.62 -0.79 26.03
C THR A 363 -9.59 -0.83 27.22
N SER A 364 -9.12 -1.16 28.43
CA SER A 364 -9.94 -1.15 29.64
C SER A 364 -10.45 0.25 29.98
N ILE A 365 -9.64 1.28 29.76
CA ILE A 365 -10.03 2.70 29.91
C ILE A 365 -11.21 3.05 29.00
N ILE A 366 -11.15 2.60 27.73
CA ILE A 366 -12.23 2.84 26.77
C ILE A 366 -13.53 2.13 27.20
N LYS A 367 -13.44 0.89 27.71
CA LYS A 367 -14.61 0.19 28.27
C LYS A 367 -15.23 0.98 29.42
N GLY A 368 -14.41 1.50 30.33
CA GLY A 368 -14.86 2.36 31.40
C GLY A 368 -15.59 3.61 30.90
N ALA A 369 -15.01 4.30 29.92
CA ALA A 369 -15.64 5.47 29.32
C ALA A 369 -16.98 5.15 28.63
N TYR A 370 -17.09 4.01 27.93
CA TYR A 370 -18.35 3.58 27.30
C TYR A 370 -19.50 3.41 28.29
N LYS A 371 -19.23 2.84 29.47
CA LYS A 371 -20.26 2.64 30.49
C LYS A 371 -20.74 3.95 31.12
N ILE A 372 -19.97 5.06 30.96
CA ILE A 372 -20.29 6.37 31.47
C ILE A 372 -20.99 7.25 30.44
N PHE A 373 -20.71 7.05 29.17
CA PHE A 373 -21.38 7.79 28.10
C PHE A 373 -22.88 7.49 28.09
N PRO A 374 -23.75 8.49 27.87
CA PRO A 374 -25.18 8.26 27.67
C PRO A 374 -25.47 7.28 26.54
N ASN A 375 -26.57 6.54 26.66
CA ASN A 375 -26.97 5.53 25.69
C ASN A 375 -27.24 6.08 24.26
N ASP A 376 -27.55 7.37 24.13
CA ASP A 376 -27.78 8.08 22.89
C ASP A 376 -26.49 8.63 22.24
N THR A 377 -25.35 8.37 22.84
CA THR A 377 -24.05 8.85 22.31
C THR A 377 -23.65 8.07 21.06
N ILE A 378 -23.50 8.77 19.94
CA ILE A 378 -23.02 8.18 18.68
C ILE A 378 -21.49 8.09 18.75
N ILE A 379 -20.98 6.87 18.77
CA ILE A 379 -19.55 6.58 18.90
C ILE A 379 -19.05 5.86 17.65
N ASN A 380 -18.04 6.44 17.02
CA ASN A 380 -17.33 5.83 15.90
C ASN A 380 -15.93 5.37 16.34
N GLN A 381 -15.68 4.06 16.30
CA GLN A 381 -14.36 3.49 16.53
C GLN A 381 -13.65 3.24 15.21
N CYS A 382 -12.37 3.59 15.15
CA CYS A 382 -11.56 3.28 13.97
C CYS A 382 -10.11 2.99 14.33
N ALA A 383 -9.42 2.35 13.38
CA ALA A 383 -7.98 2.10 13.43
C ALA A 383 -7.36 2.22 12.04
N PHE A 384 -6.03 2.22 11.97
CA PHE A 384 -5.31 2.27 10.69
C PHE A 384 -5.54 1.00 9.85
N SER A 385 -5.48 -0.18 10.45
CA SER A 385 -5.63 -1.47 9.78
C SER A 385 -6.93 -2.18 10.15
N GLY A 386 -7.41 -3.08 9.26
CA GLY A 386 -8.60 -3.91 9.51
C GLY A 386 -8.43 -4.79 10.75
N GLN A 387 -7.25 -5.37 10.93
CA GLN A 387 -6.91 -6.21 12.09
C GLN A 387 -6.96 -5.44 13.42
N ALA A 388 -6.44 -4.20 13.45
CA ALA A 388 -6.53 -3.36 14.63
C ALA A 388 -7.99 -2.95 14.92
N ALA A 389 -8.76 -2.63 13.88
CA ALA A 389 -10.18 -2.34 14.01
C ALA A 389 -10.97 -3.53 14.57
N LYS A 390 -10.73 -4.74 14.08
CA LYS A 390 -11.36 -5.94 14.62
C LYS A 390 -10.98 -6.18 16.08
N ARG A 391 -9.70 -6.03 16.43
CA ARG A 391 -9.22 -6.22 17.80
C ARG A 391 -9.92 -5.28 18.80
N ILE A 392 -10.08 -4.00 18.46
CA ILE A 392 -10.79 -3.07 19.35
C ILE A 392 -12.29 -3.40 19.43
N ASN A 393 -12.91 -3.86 18.31
CA ASN A 393 -14.30 -4.36 18.33
C ASN A 393 -14.46 -5.55 19.29
N GLU A 394 -13.63 -6.59 19.15
CA GLU A 394 -13.64 -7.77 20.02
C GLU A 394 -13.44 -7.39 21.50
N ALA A 395 -12.54 -6.45 21.74
CA ALA A 395 -12.21 -6.00 23.08
C ALA A 395 -13.29 -5.14 23.73
N THR A 396 -13.97 -4.27 22.98
CA THR A 396 -14.96 -3.31 23.49
C THR A 396 -16.40 -3.76 23.32
N GLY A 397 -16.68 -4.66 22.37
CA GLY A 397 -18.03 -5.05 21.96
C GLY A 397 -18.74 -4.03 21.08
N TYR A 398 -18.08 -2.94 20.66
CA TYR A 398 -18.64 -1.90 19.81
C TYR A 398 -18.12 -2.00 18.37
N PRO A 399 -18.98 -1.73 17.34
CA PRO A 399 -18.57 -1.75 15.95
C PRO A 399 -17.37 -0.85 15.68
N SER A 400 -16.44 -1.32 14.88
CA SER A 400 -15.23 -0.63 14.52
C SER A 400 -14.91 -0.82 13.04
N SER A 401 -14.17 0.12 12.44
CA SER A 401 -13.77 0.04 11.04
C SER A 401 -12.36 0.64 10.84
N THR A 402 -11.80 0.49 9.63
CA THR A 402 -10.62 1.26 9.27
C THR A 402 -10.97 2.74 9.10
N ILE A 403 -9.98 3.64 9.25
CA ILE A 403 -10.17 5.09 8.99
C ILE A 403 -10.72 5.28 7.57
N HIS A 404 -10.20 4.57 6.56
CA HIS A 404 -10.66 4.67 5.19
C HIS A 404 -12.15 4.33 5.04
N ARG A 405 -12.61 3.24 5.68
CA ARG A 405 -14.01 2.83 5.66
C ARG A 405 -14.89 3.82 6.41
N LEU A 406 -14.47 4.30 7.57
CA LEU A 406 -15.20 5.31 8.35
C LEU A 406 -15.44 6.57 7.53
N LEU A 407 -14.43 7.00 6.78
CA LEU A 407 -14.50 8.18 5.92
C LEU A 407 -15.16 7.94 4.55
N GLY A 408 -15.56 6.70 4.22
CA GLY A 408 -16.19 6.36 2.95
C GLY A 408 -15.25 6.58 1.76
N PHE A 409 -14.09 5.91 1.74
CA PHE A 409 -13.10 6.06 0.67
C PHE A 409 -13.63 5.52 -0.65
N GLN A 410 -13.57 6.34 -1.71
CA GLN A 410 -13.99 6.01 -3.08
C GLN A 410 -12.84 6.23 -4.07
N GLY A 411 -11.85 5.33 -4.03
CA GLY A 411 -10.70 5.34 -4.95
C GLY A 411 -9.71 6.49 -4.73
N GLU A 412 -10.14 7.74 -4.85
CA GLU A 412 -9.28 8.92 -4.69
C GLU A 412 -9.78 9.92 -3.63
N LYS A 413 -11.03 9.85 -3.22
CA LYS A 413 -11.67 10.84 -2.34
C LYS A 413 -12.40 10.17 -1.19
N PHE A 414 -12.52 10.92 -0.10
CA PHE A 414 -13.34 10.56 1.05
C PHE A 414 -14.71 11.25 0.95
N ILE A 415 -15.78 10.50 1.22
CA ILE A 415 -17.15 11.04 1.32
C ILE A 415 -17.24 12.03 2.48
N TYR A 416 -16.72 11.60 3.65
CA TYR A 416 -16.70 12.45 4.84
C TYR A 416 -15.41 13.29 4.86
N ASN A 417 -15.60 14.60 5.01
CA ASN A 417 -14.55 15.62 4.95
C ASN A 417 -15.03 16.90 5.67
N SER A 418 -14.37 18.03 5.47
CA SER A 418 -14.74 19.31 6.10
C SER A 418 -16.12 19.86 5.69
N LEU A 419 -16.63 19.49 4.51
CA LEU A 419 -17.93 19.92 3.98
C LEU A 419 -19.06 18.95 4.32
N ASN A 420 -18.73 17.68 4.52
CA ASN A 420 -19.65 16.62 4.89
C ASN A 420 -19.06 15.85 6.07
N GLN A 421 -19.35 16.32 7.29
CA GLN A 421 -18.75 15.76 8.50
C GLN A 421 -19.47 14.49 8.97
N LEU A 422 -18.79 13.70 9.78
CA LEU A 422 -19.36 12.51 10.42
C LEU A 422 -20.51 12.90 11.36
N ASP A 423 -21.56 12.10 11.38
CA ASP A 423 -22.57 12.17 12.44
C ASP A 423 -22.04 11.39 13.65
N THR A 424 -21.43 12.10 14.61
CA THR A 424 -20.75 11.50 15.74
C THR A 424 -20.61 12.44 16.93
N ASN A 425 -20.66 11.87 18.13
CA ASN A 425 -20.34 12.58 19.35
C ASN A 425 -18.92 12.24 19.85
N VAL A 426 -18.45 11.02 19.52
CA VAL A 426 -17.14 10.53 19.96
C VAL A 426 -16.48 9.76 18.84
N VAL A 427 -15.25 10.11 18.52
CA VAL A 427 -14.37 9.33 17.64
C VAL A 427 -13.25 8.73 18.48
N ILE A 428 -13.08 7.41 18.36
CA ILE A 428 -11.97 6.68 19.00
C ILE A 428 -11.05 6.18 17.88
N LEU A 429 -9.79 6.62 17.97
CA LEU A 429 -8.72 6.20 17.06
C LEU A 429 -7.73 5.32 17.82
N ASP A 430 -7.73 4.02 17.51
CA ASP A 430 -6.74 3.07 18.03
C ASP A 430 -5.50 2.99 17.13
N GLU A 431 -4.38 2.58 17.72
CA GLU A 431 -3.07 2.46 17.07
C GLU A 431 -2.65 3.76 16.35
N VAL A 432 -2.82 4.92 16.99
CA VAL A 432 -2.44 6.22 16.41
C VAL A 432 -0.96 6.29 16.02
N SER A 433 -0.10 5.45 16.62
CA SER A 433 1.31 5.30 16.26
C SER A 433 1.56 4.91 14.81
N MET A 434 0.56 4.31 14.12
CA MET A 434 0.65 3.90 12.74
C MET A 434 0.15 4.96 11.73
N VAL A 435 -0.47 6.04 12.21
CA VAL A 435 -1.19 6.99 11.36
C VAL A 435 -0.28 8.14 10.95
N GLY A 436 -0.06 8.30 9.64
CA GLY A 436 0.64 9.46 9.07
C GLY A 436 -0.23 10.72 9.04
N LEU A 437 0.41 11.89 8.89
CA LEU A 437 -0.25 13.20 8.98
C LEU A 437 -1.38 13.38 7.95
N GLU A 438 -1.23 12.90 6.73
CA GLU A 438 -2.22 13.05 5.67
C GLU A 438 -3.54 12.33 5.98
N LEU A 439 -3.43 11.07 6.44
CA LEU A 439 -4.60 10.29 6.83
C LEU A 439 -5.22 10.82 8.12
N PHE A 440 -4.38 11.26 9.06
CA PHE A 440 -4.86 11.89 10.29
C PHE A 440 -5.62 13.20 10.01
N TRP A 441 -5.10 14.04 9.09
CA TRP A 441 -5.84 15.22 8.65
C TRP A 441 -7.18 14.88 8.01
N SER A 442 -7.18 13.85 7.16
CA SER A 442 -8.44 13.39 6.52
C SER A 442 -9.50 13.00 7.55
N LEU A 443 -9.09 12.32 8.64
CA LEU A 443 -9.99 12.00 9.75
C LEU A 443 -10.39 13.26 10.52
N LEU A 444 -9.41 14.09 10.89
CA LEU A 444 -9.61 15.24 11.78
C LEU A 444 -10.56 16.29 11.19
N GLN A 445 -10.48 16.54 9.87
CA GLN A 445 -11.37 17.50 9.20
C GLN A 445 -12.83 17.01 9.16
N ALA A 446 -13.06 15.69 9.17
CA ALA A 446 -14.39 15.10 9.17
C ALA A 446 -15.05 15.08 10.56
N ILE A 447 -14.30 15.38 11.63
CA ILE A 447 -14.83 15.41 13.00
C ILE A 447 -15.52 16.75 13.25
N PRO A 448 -16.83 16.75 13.63
CA PRO A 448 -17.55 17.97 13.93
C PRO A 448 -17.04 18.67 15.20
N LEU A 449 -17.25 19.97 15.29
CA LEU A 449 -16.95 20.73 16.51
C LEU A 449 -17.87 20.27 17.64
N GLY A 450 -17.29 20.05 18.83
CA GLY A 450 -18.01 19.54 20.00
C GLY A 450 -17.99 18.03 20.15
N ALA A 451 -17.58 17.28 19.12
CA ALA A 451 -17.28 15.86 19.27
C ALA A 451 -15.96 15.63 20.00
N LYS A 452 -15.87 14.51 20.70
CA LYS A 452 -14.63 14.07 21.36
C LYS A 452 -13.76 13.26 20.41
N LEU A 453 -12.43 13.48 20.48
CA LEU A 453 -11.42 12.65 19.82
C LEU A 453 -10.57 11.98 20.90
N ILE A 454 -10.67 10.67 20.99
CA ILE A 454 -9.90 9.83 21.91
C ILE A 454 -8.91 9.02 21.09
N MET A 455 -7.63 9.21 21.34
CA MET A 455 -6.55 8.54 20.63
C MET A 455 -5.83 7.56 21.55
N LEU A 456 -5.63 6.33 21.09
CA LEU A 456 -4.87 5.30 21.80
C LEU A 456 -3.58 5.01 21.03
N GLY A 457 -2.46 4.99 21.72
CA GLY A 457 -1.15 4.78 21.12
C GLY A 457 -0.21 3.94 21.96
N ASP A 458 0.80 3.42 21.28
CA ASP A 458 1.93 2.74 21.89
C ASP A 458 3.23 3.34 21.33
N ASN A 459 3.90 4.15 22.12
CA ASN A 459 5.14 4.82 21.74
C ASN A 459 6.35 3.88 21.69
N GLY A 460 6.17 2.62 22.02
CA GLY A 460 7.18 1.58 21.88
C GLY A 460 7.22 0.97 20.47
N GLN A 461 6.15 1.09 19.70
CA GLN A 461 6.03 0.50 18.37
C GLN A 461 6.78 1.29 17.29
N LEU A 462 6.84 0.69 16.09
CA LEU A 462 7.41 1.32 14.90
C LEU A 462 6.71 2.66 14.59
N PRO A 463 7.44 3.64 14.04
CA PRO A 463 6.87 4.91 13.61
C PRO A 463 5.83 4.72 12.51
N PRO A 464 4.96 5.73 12.24
CA PRO A 464 3.89 5.63 11.28
C PRO A 464 4.42 5.35 9.87
N ILE A 465 3.60 4.65 9.07
CA ILE A 465 3.82 4.51 7.64
C ILE A 465 3.40 5.83 7.00
N GLY A 466 4.36 6.54 6.39
CA GLY A 466 4.16 7.86 5.81
C GLY A 466 4.79 8.99 6.61
N VAL A 467 4.44 10.20 6.24
CA VAL A 467 5.06 11.43 6.73
C VAL A 467 4.58 11.80 8.14
N GLY A 468 5.49 12.32 8.94
CA GLY A 468 5.23 12.92 10.24
C GLY A 468 5.55 12.04 11.45
N ASN A 469 5.45 12.64 12.63
CA ASN A 469 5.75 12.03 13.93
C ASN A 469 4.60 12.26 14.92
N LEU A 470 3.36 12.06 14.45
CA LEU A 470 2.12 12.48 15.10
C LEU A 470 2.08 12.14 16.59
N LEU A 471 2.24 10.86 16.95
CA LEU A 471 2.14 10.43 18.35
C LEU A 471 3.17 11.13 19.22
N ASN A 472 4.42 11.20 18.78
CA ASN A 472 5.51 11.80 19.55
C ASN A 472 5.32 13.32 19.70
N ASP A 473 4.88 14.01 18.64
CA ASP A 473 4.62 15.45 18.67
C ASP A 473 3.46 15.79 19.60
N LEU A 474 2.37 15.02 19.57
CA LEU A 474 1.24 15.20 20.48
C LEU A 474 1.65 14.96 21.95
N MET A 475 2.41 13.90 22.23
CA MET A 475 2.91 13.57 23.57
C MET A 475 3.75 14.69 24.18
N ASN A 476 4.62 15.31 23.36
CA ASN A 476 5.58 16.32 23.82
C ASN A 476 5.06 17.77 23.73
N SER A 477 3.86 17.97 23.19
CA SER A 477 3.29 19.31 23.00
C SER A 477 2.90 20.00 24.32
N GLY A 478 2.49 19.24 25.32
CA GLY A 478 1.92 19.77 26.55
C GLY A 478 0.55 20.45 26.37
N LYS A 479 -0.01 20.43 25.14
CA LYS A 479 -1.31 21.07 24.81
C LYS A 479 -2.44 20.05 24.67
N ILE A 480 -2.11 18.80 24.41
CA ILE A 480 -3.08 17.69 24.32
C ILE A 480 -3.07 16.95 25.67
N ASN A 481 -4.25 16.63 26.19
CA ASN A 481 -4.35 15.89 27.43
C ASN A 481 -3.79 14.49 27.27
N LEU A 482 -2.64 14.26 27.87
CA LEU A 482 -1.88 13.02 27.83
C LEU A 482 -2.10 12.20 29.10
N VAL A 483 -2.50 10.96 28.94
CA VAL A 483 -2.48 9.92 29.97
C VAL A 483 -1.43 8.88 29.58
N ASN A 484 -0.41 8.75 30.41
CA ASN A 484 0.66 7.80 30.20
C ASN A 484 0.52 6.62 31.16
N LEU A 485 0.26 5.41 30.63
CA LEU A 485 0.10 4.20 31.42
C LEU A 485 1.45 3.50 31.53
N THR A 486 1.97 3.45 32.72
CA THR A 486 3.28 2.84 33.03
C THR A 486 3.16 1.51 33.76
N LYS A 487 2.07 1.29 34.48
CA LYS A 487 1.85 0.09 35.28
C LYS A 487 1.36 -1.07 34.43
N ILE A 488 2.02 -2.24 34.55
CA ILE A 488 1.60 -3.49 33.96
C ILE A 488 0.56 -4.17 34.81
N HIS A 489 -0.46 -4.77 34.26
CA HIS A 489 -1.39 -5.61 35.01
C HIS A 489 -0.67 -6.85 35.57
N ARG A 490 -1.03 -7.23 36.83
CA ARG A 490 -0.46 -8.41 37.52
C ARG A 490 -0.45 -9.70 36.68
N GLN A 491 -1.46 -9.91 35.84
CA GLN A 491 -1.51 -11.08 34.98
C GLN A 491 -0.45 -10.98 33.86
N ALA A 492 -0.20 -9.78 33.33
CA ALA A 492 0.80 -9.53 32.31
C ALA A 492 2.24 -9.55 32.85
N GLU A 493 2.44 -9.30 34.14
CA GLU A 493 3.77 -9.40 34.79
C GLU A 493 4.37 -10.81 34.74
N LYS A 494 3.56 -11.85 34.66
CA LYS A 494 4.02 -13.24 34.55
C LYS A 494 4.57 -13.57 33.16
N SER A 495 4.21 -12.80 32.13
CA SER A 495 4.64 -12.99 30.75
C SER A 495 6.01 -12.38 30.50
N ALA A 496 6.95 -13.18 30.00
CA ALA A 496 8.23 -12.69 29.54
C ALA A 496 8.10 -11.89 28.24
N ILE A 497 7.13 -12.19 27.38
CA ILE A 497 6.81 -11.40 26.18
C ILE A 497 6.61 -9.93 26.59
N ILE A 498 5.84 -9.68 27.63
CA ILE A 498 5.55 -8.31 28.11
C ILE A 498 6.74 -7.72 28.87
N THR A 499 7.23 -8.42 29.88
CA THR A 499 8.26 -7.86 30.76
C THR A 499 9.61 -7.66 30.05
N LYS A 500 10.00 -8.58 29.15
CA LYS A 500 11.26 -8.47 28.41
C LYS A 500 11.17 -7.50 27.24
N SER A 501 10.01 -7.37 26.57
CA SER A 501 9.81 -6.32 25.57
C SER A 501 9.93 -4.92 26.19
N GLN A 502 9.43 -4.71 27.41
CA GLN A 502 9.61 -3.45 28.12
C GLN A 502 11.07 -3.23 28.59
N ALA A 503 11.77 -4.27 29.03
CA ALA A 503 13.20 -4.22 29.33
C ALA A 503 14.01 -3.77 28.11
N ILE A 504 13.70 -4.34 26.92
CA ILE A 504 14.29 -3.91 25.65
C ILE A 504 14.03 -2.42 25.41
N ARG A 505 12.80 -1.93 25.63
CA ARG A 505 12.49 -0.49 25.50
C ARG A 505 13.32 0.39 26.43
N ARG A 506 13.69 -0.10 27.61
CA ARG A 506 14.60 0.59 28.53
C ARG A 506 16.08 0.38 28.21
N LYS A 507 16.42 -0.22 27.05
CA LYS A 507 17.80 -0.55 26.61
C LYS A 507 18.51 -1.56 27.52
N GLU A 508 17.77 -2.42 28.20
CA GLU A 508 18.33 -3.50 29.01
C GLU A 508 18.72 -4.67 28.12
N PHE A 509 19.97 -5.10 28.20
CA PHE A 509 20.46 -6.25 27.47
C PHE A 509 19.92 -7.54 28.07
N LEU A 510 19.36 -8.41 27.23
CA LEU A 510 18.93 -9.75 27.62
C LEU A 510 19.99 -10.82 27.31
N LEU A 511 20.96 -10.50 26.44
CA LEU A 511 22.04 -11.39 26.02
C LEU A 511 23.39 -10.74 26.33
N SER A 512 24.34 -11.52 26.91
CA SER A 512 25.74 -11.13 26.94
C SER A 512 26.35 -11.24 25.52
N ASN A 513 27.42 -10.51 25.25
CA ASN A 513 28.05 -10.46 23.91
C ASN A 513 28.56 -11.82 23.42
N ASP A 514 28.87 -12.72 24.33
CA ASP A 514 29.33 -14.08 24.07
C ASP A 514 28.23 -15.14 24.15
N CYS A 515 26.96 -14.70 24.23
CA CYS A 515 25.83 -15.62 24.38
C CYS A 515 25.61 -16.45 23.13
N GLU A 516 25.52 -17.77 23.30
CA GLU A 516 25.07 -18.73 22.30
C GLU A 516 24.10 -19.75 22.89
N GLY A 517 23.27 -20.34 22.00
CA GLY A 517 22.27 -21.33 22.36
C GLY A 517 20.94 -20.74 22.74
N GLU A 518 20.06 -21.59 23.29
CA GLU A 518 18.69 -21.24 23.65
C GLU A 518 18.58 -20.80 25.10
N ARG A 519 17.78 -19.74 25.34
CA ARG A 519 17.40 -19.26 26.67
C ARG A 519 15.91 -19.01 26.74
N VAL A 520 15.24 -19.60 27.70
CA VAL A 520 13.81 -19.45 27.94
C VAL A 520 13.60 -18.52 29.13
N TYR A 521 12.66 -17.57 28.97
CA TYR A 521 12.41 -16.51 29.94
C TYR A 521 11.01 -16.59 30.52
N GLY A 522 10.87 -16.08 31.76
CA GLY A 522 9.61 -15.84 32.46
C GLY A 522 9.03 -17.09 33.13
N VAL A 523 8.06 -16.85 34.00
CA VAL A 523 7.34 -17.90 34.73
C VAL A 523 6.48 -18.75 33.77
N LEU A 524 5.91 -18.10 32.74
CA LEU A 524 5.09 -18.76 31.72
C LEU A 524 5.93 -19.46 30.64
N GLN A 525 7.26 -19.25 30.64
CA GLN A 525 8.18 -19.75 29.60
C GLN A 525 7.72 -19.39 28.16
N ASP A 526 7.14 -18.21 28.00
CA ASP A 526 6.49 -17.73 26.80
C ASP A 526 7.40 -16.93 25.86
N LEU A 527 8.69 -16.78 26.20
CA LEU A 527 9.72 -16.17 25.36
C LEU A 527 10.97 -17.06 25.35
N SER A 528 11.35 -17.57 24.18
CA SER A 528 12.60 -18.27 23.93
C SER A 528 13.49 -17.44 23.00
N ILE A 529 14.76 -17.27 23.35
CA ILE A 529 15.77 -16.60 22.52
C ILE A 529 16.87 -17.62 22.19
N TYR A 530 16.97 -17.95 20.91
CA TYR A 530 18.08 -18.73 20.36
C TYR A 530 19.06 -17.79 19.66
N SER A 531 20.29 -17.75 20.13
CA SER A 531 21.30 -16.85 19.60
C SER A 531 22.58 -17.58 19.17
N LYS A 532 23.24 -17.07 18.14
CA LYS A 532 24.54 -17.49 17.64
C LYS A 532 25.45 -16.29 17.44
N GLN A 533 26.78 -16.53 17.48
CA GLN A 533 27.77 -15.50 17.09
C GLN A 533 27.77 -15.31 15.55
N GLU A 534 27.71 -16.42 14.82
CA GLU A 534 27.66 -16.43 13.37
C GLU A 534 26.21 -16.56 12.87
N LYS A 535 25.98 -16.11 11.63
CA LYS A 535 24.62 -16.16 11.02
C LYS A 535 24.26 -17.54 10.47
N ASP A 536 25.23 -18.41 10.28
CA ASP A 536 25.05 -19.69 9.61
C ASP A 536 24.11 -20.62 10.41
N GLY A 537 23.16 -21.22 9.71
CA GLY A 537 22.16 -22.12 10.28
C GLY A 537 20.98 -21.41 10.99
N LEU A 538 20.93 -20.08 11.03
CA LEU A 538 19.76 -19.37 11.59
C LEU A 538 18.49 -19.62 10.76
N LEU A 539 18.62 -19.65 9.42
CA LEU A 539 17.50 -19.97 8.53
C LEU A 539 16.93 -21.36 8.84
N ASP A 540 17.80 -22.36 8.95
CA ASP A 540 17.37 -23.74 9.26
C ASP A 540 16.67 -23.79 10.61
N THR A 541 17.19 -23.09 11.63
CA THR A 541 16.56 -23.01 12.94
C THR A 541 15.15 -22.35 12.88
N VAL A 542 14.97 -21.29 12.08
CA VAL A 542 13.66 -20.67 11.85
C VAL A 542 12.68 -21.66 11.23
N ILE A 543 13.12 -22.36 10.19
CA ILE A 543 12.28 -23.34 9.49
C ILE A 543 11.94 -24.53 10.40
N GLU A 544 12.91 -25.09 11.14
CA GLU A 544 12.71 -26.20 12.06
C GLU A 544 11.75 -25.81 13.19
N THR A 545 11.91 -24.62 13.76
CA THR A 545 11.00 -24.08 14.79
C THR A 545 9.58 -23.97 14.26
N PHE A 546 9.41 -23.41 13.04
CA PHE A 546 8.10 -23.33 12.40
C PHE A 546 7.48 -24.72 12.18
N MET A 547 8.26 -25.67 11.65
CA MET A 547 7.79 -27.02 11.39
C MET A 547 7.43 -27.77 12.69
N SER A 548 8.17 -27.51 13.78
CA SER A 548 7.87 -28.06 15.10
C SER A 548 6.54 -27.53 15.65
N GLU A 549 6.31 -26.22 15.57
CA GLU A 549 5.06 -25.59 16.03
C GLU A 549 3.87 -25.99 15.15
N TYR A 550 4.06 -26.05 13.83
CA TYR A 550 3.03 -26.48 12.88
C TYR A 550 2.58 -27.92 13.14
N LYS A 551 3.51 -28.84 13.45
CA LYS A 551 3.19 -30.24 13.78
C LYS A 551 2.37 -30.42 15.05
N LYS A 552 2.39 -29.45 15.99
CA LYS A 552 1.61 -29.52 17.24
C LYS A 552 0.11 -29.31 17.00
N ASP A 553 -0.25 -28.34 16.16
CA ASP A 553 -1.63 -27.84 16.02
C ASP A 553 -2.14 -27.86 14.56
N CYS A 554 -1.25 -27.99 13.56
CA CYS A 554 -1.51 -27.89 12.12
C CYS A 554 -2.33 -26.64 11.70
N ASN A 555 -2.33 -25.60 12.53
CA ASN A 555 -3.13 -24.39 12.30
C ASN A 555 -2.24 -23.22 11.86
N LEU A 556 -2.25 -22.95 10.56
CA LEU A 556 -1.47 -21.83 9.97
C LEU A 556 -1.91 -20.44 10.44
N LYS A 557 -3.17 -20.29 10.89
CA LYS A 557 -3.69 -19.01 11.42
C LYS A 557 -2.93 -18.60 12.68
N ASP A 558 -2.55 -19.54 13.50
CA ASP A 558 -1.99 -19.32 14.83
C ASP A 558 -0.47 -19.06 14.83
N ILE A 559 0.24 -19.42 13.75
CA ILE A 559 1.71 -19.34 13.66
C ILE A 559 2.12 -18.31 12.61
N GLN A 560 3.06 -17.44 12.97
CA GLN A 560 3.58 -16.44 12.05
C GLN A 560 5.08 -16.26 12.19
N ILE A 561 5.81 -16.28 11.07
CA ILE A 561 7.20 -15.86 11.03
C ILE A 561 7.27 -14.37 10.72
N ILE A 562 8.08 -13.63 11.47
CA ILE A 562 8.37 -12.21 11.28
C ILE A 562 9.83 -12.01 10.95
N VAL A 563 10.11 -11.29 9.87
CA VAL A 563 11.48 -10.97 9.42
C VAL A 563 11.64 -9.48 9.12
N ALA A 564 12.90 -9.05 8.92
CA ALA A 564 13.18 -7.64 8.66
C ALA A 564 13.05 -7.26 7.18
N GLN A 565 13.39 -8.15 6.24
CA GLN A 565 13.50 -7.84 4.81
C GLN A 565 12.68 -8.78 3.93
N ASN A 566 12.28 -8.27 2.76
CA ASN A 566 11.58 -9.04 1.75
C ASN A 566 12.52 -9.95 0.93
N GLN A 567 13.69 -9.41 0.53
CA GLN A 567 14.64 -10.03 -0.41
C GLN A 567 16.09 -9.75 -0.03
N ARG A 568 17.05 -10.30 -0.76
CA ARG A 568 18.48 -9.99 -0.75
C ARG A 568 19.27 -10.48 0.47
N VAL A 569 18.64 -11.07 1.46
CA VAL A 569 19.29 -11.63 2.66
C VAL A 569 18.89 -13.08 2.86
N GLU A 570 19.63 -13.81 3.69
CA GLU A 570 19.33 -15.22 3.94
C GLU A 570 17.99 -15.41 4.65
N LEU A 571 17.71 -14.60 5.68
CA LEU A 571 16.44 -14.54 6.39
C LEU A 571 15.42 -13.61 5.68
N ALA A 572 15.32 -13.71 4.35
CA ALA A 572 14.36 -12.95 3.57
C ALA A 572 12.98 -13.61 3.59
N ARG A 573 11.93 -12.79 3.64
CA ARG A 573 10.53 -13.22 3.60
C ARG A 573 10.24 -14.18 2.43
N GLU A 574 10.66 -13.81 1.22
CA GLU A 574 10.35 -14.59 0.02
C GLU A 574 11.02 -15.97 0.04
N LYS A 575 12.29 -16.03 0.47
CA LYS A 575 13.03 -17.30 0.59
C LYS A 575 12.38 -18.24 1.61
N ILE A 576 12.00 -17.71 2.78
CA ILE A 576 11.36 -18.48 3.84
C ILE A 576 10.00 -18.99 3.38
N ASN A 577 9.19 -18.13 2.74
CA ASN A 577 7.88 -18.50 2.21
C ASN A 577 7.98 -19.67 1.22
N GLN A 578 8.95 -19.62 0.29
CA GLN A 578 9.16 -20.69 -0.69
C GLN A 578 9.57 -22.01 0.00
N ILE A 579 10.54 -21.95 0.93
CA ILE A 579 11.01 -23.16 1.63
C ILE A 579 9.86 -23.81 2.43
N ILE A 580 9.05 -23.00 3.10
CA ILE A 580 7.93 -23.54 3.91
C ILE A 580 6.84 -24.09 3.00
N GLN A 581 6.47 -23.40 1.93
CA GLN A 581 5.53 -23.90 0.94
C GLN A 581 5.95 -25.27 0.42
N ASP A 582 7.22 -25.42 0.01
CA ASP A 582 7.73 -26.69 -0.53
C ASP A 582 7.76 -27.83 0.53
N LYS A 583 7.81 -27.49 1.83
CA LYS A 583 7.80 -28.49 2.91
C LYS A 583 6.39 -28.91 3.34
N ILE A 584 5.42 -27.99 3.36
CA ILE A 584 4.09 -28.28 3.90
C ILE A 584 3.01 -28.41 2.82
N ASN A 585 3.23 -27.80 1.66
CA ASN A 585 2.33 -27.83 0.51
C ASN A 585 3.12 -28.02 -0.80
N PRO A 586 3.89 -29.13 -0.94
CA PRO A 586 4.65 -29.41 -2.15
C PRO A 586 3.72 -29.64 -3.33
N LYS A 587 4.19 -29.31 -4.55
CA LYS A 587 3.47 -29.67 -5.77
C LYS A 587 3.41 -31.19 -5.90
N SER A 588 2.21 -31.76 -5.86
CA SER A 588 2.02 -33.22 -5.84
C SER A 588 1.93 -33.82 -7.24
N SER A 589 1.46 -33.05 -8.23
CA SER A 589 1.36 -33.49 -9.62
C SER A 589 1.52 -32.33 -10.63
N ASN A 590 1.78 -32.67 -11.91
CA ASN A 590 1.79 -31.66 -12.98
C ASN A 590 0.39 -31.14 -13.35
N TYR A 591 -0.66 -31.74 -12.78
CA TYR A 591 -2.06 -31.35 -12.99
C TYR A 591 -2.60 -30.46 -11.87
N ASP A 592 -1.82 -30.23 -10.80
CA ASP A 592 -2.23 -29.34 -9.71
C ASP A 592 -2.28 -27.91 -10.25
N LYS A 593 -3.42 -27.26 -10.11
CA LYS A 593 -3.59 -25.86 -10.52
C LYS A 593 -2.76 -24.97 -9.61
N GLU A 594 -1.96 -24.12 -10.22
CA GLU A 594 -1.13 -23.10 -9.57
C GLU A 594 -1.41 -21.74 -10.21
N ILE A 595 -1.35 -20.70 -9.40
CA ILE A 595 -1.39 -19.32 -9.90
C ILE A 595 -0.01 -18.73 -9.79
N HIS A 596 0.45 -18.13 -10.87
CA HIS A 596 1.68 -17.35 -10.87
C HIS A 596 1.40 -15.93 -10.37
N ILE A 597 2.11 -15.53 -9.33
CA ILE A 597 2.07 -14.19 -8.76
C ILE A 597 3.40 -13.46 -8.98
N LYS A 598 3.50 -12.23 -8.49
CA LYS A 598 4.72 -11.42 -8.61
C LYS A 598 5.97 -12.15 -8.10
N TYR A 599 7.12 -11.77 -8.62
CA TYR A 599 8.45 -12.30 -8.23
C TYR A 599 8.67 -13.80 -8.51
N GLY A 600 7.92 -14.37 -9.46
CA GLY A 600 8.07 -15.78 -9.84
C GLY A 600 7.57 -16.78 -8.80
N GLN A 601 6.83 -16.33 -7.81
CA GLN A 601 6.18 -17.20 -6.83
C GLN A 601 4.88 -17.78 -7.37
N THR A 602 4.46 -18.90 -6.80
CA THR A 602 3.20 -19.58 -7.12
C THR A 602 2.35 -19.73 -5.88
N ILE A 603 1.03 -19.69 -6.06
CA ILE A 603 0.03 -19.99 -5.03
C ILE A 603 -0.66 -21.29 -5.38
N ARG A 604 -0.86 -22.16 -4.38
CA ARG A 604 -1.50 -23.47 -4.45
C ARG A 604 -2.68 -23.54 -3.49
N ILE A 605 -3.60 -24.45 -3.71
CA ILE A 605 -4.66 -24.76 -2.74
C ILE A 605 -4.01 -25.19 -1.42
N GLY A 606 -4.49 -24.63 -0.30
CA GLY A 606 -3.94 -24.84 1.04
C GLY A 606 -2.84 -23.85 1.44
N ASP A 607 -2.38 -22.98 0.56
CA ASP A 607 -1.39 -21.97 0.90
C ASP A 607 -1.96 -20.86 1.78
N LYS A 608 -1.15 -20.41 2.73
CA LYS A 608 -1.40 -19.19 3.50
C LYS A 608 -0.97 -17.98 2.70
N ILE A 609 -1.90 -17.07 2.46
CA ILE A 609 -1.67 -15.85 1.69
C ILE A 609 -2.06 -14.59 2.45
N ILE A 610 -1.56 -13.45 1.98
CA ILE A 610 -1.90 -12.10 2.43
C ILE A 610 -2.27 -11.24 1.24
N ASN A 611 -3.34 -10.47 1.37
CA ASN A 611 -3.72 -9.46 0.41
C ASN A 611 -2.99 -8.13 0.73
N ARG A 612 -2.47 -7.45 -0.31
CA ARG A 612 -1.70 -6.20 -0.20
C ARG A 612 -2.43 -4.95 -0.65
N GLU A 613 -3.64 -5.11 -1.14
CA GLU A 613 -4.44 -4.02 -1.70
C GLU A 613 -5.82 -3.98 -1.02
N ASN A 614 -6.48 -2.83 -1.06
CA ASN A 614 -7.86 -2.74 -0.60
C ASN A 614 -8.80 -2.96 -1.78
N HIS A 615 -9.72 -3.91 -1.66
CA HIS A 615 -10.78 -4.15 -2.62
C HIS A 615 -12.14 -4.04 -1.91
N TYR A 616 -13.00 -3.16 -2.42
CA TYR A 616 -14.28 -2.82 -1.78
C TYR A 616 -15.48 -3.45 -2.49
N ASP A 617 -15.24 -4.19 -3.58
CA ASP A 617 -16.20 -4.73 -4.54
C ASP A 617 -15.97 -6.21 -4.84
N VAL A 618 -15.49 -6.95 -3.85
CA VAL A 618 -15.34 -8.42 -3.95
C VAL A 618 -16.63 -9.12 -3.52
N GLU A 619 -16.79 -10.37 -3.95
CA GLU A 619 -17.99 -11.16 -3.70
C GLU A 619 -17.67 -12.41 -2.89
N THR A 620 -18.59 -12.80 -2.02
CA THR A 620 -18.59 -14.14 -1.40
C THR A 620 -19.08 -15.19 -2.38
N PRO A 621 -18.82 -16.49 -2.16
CA PRO A 621 -19.40 -17.56 -2.99
C PRO A 621 -20.93 -17.53 -3.08
N ASP A 622 -21.61 -16.98 -2.08
CA ASP A 622 -23.07 -16.81 -2.06
C ASP A 622 -23.57 -15.58 -2.83
N GLY A 623 -22.66 -14.78 -3.40
CA GLY A 623 -22.98 -13.59 -4.19
C GLY A 623 -23.22 -12.33 -3.37
N GLU A 624 -22.86 -12.30 -2.09
CA GLU A 624 -22.91 -11.08 -1.27
C GLU A 624 -21.69 -10.22 -1.53
N GLN A 625 -21.90 -8.92 -1.74
CA GLN A 625 -20.80 -7.95 -1.88
C GLN A 625 -20.14 -7.69 -0.53
N THR A 626 -18.82 -7.71 -0.52
CA THR A 626 -18.00 -7.48 0.66
C THR A 626 -16.71 -6.75 0.30
N SER A 627 -15.80 -6.64 1.27
CA SER A 627 -14.51 -5.95 1.07
C SER A 627 -13.39 -6.75 1.73
N ILE A 628 -12.22 -6.76 1.10
CA ILE A 628 -10.96 -7.21 1.70
C ILE A 628 -9.97 -6.06 1.78
N TYR A 629 -9.10 -6.12 2.77
CA TYR A 629 -8.19 -5.03 3.09
C TYR A 629 -6.74 -5.42 2.90
N ASN A 630 -5.89 -4.41 2.78
CA ASN A 630 -4.46 -4.62 2.88
C ASN A 630 -4.12 -5.21 4.26
N GLY A 631 -3.47 -6.38 4.27
CA GLY A 631 -3.16 -7.12 5.47
C GLY A 631 -4.12 -8.27 5.80
N SER A 632 -5.26 -8.41 5.10
CA SER A 632 -6.15 -9.56 5.24
C SER A 632 -5.41 -10.85 4.85
N MET A 633 -5.43 -11.84 5.74
CA MET A 633 -4.77 -13.15 5.56
C MET A 633 -5.78 -14.27 5.50
N GLY A 634 -5.48 -15.27 4.69
CA GLY A 634 -6.38 -16.43 4.55
C GLY A 634 -5.67 -17.65 3.98
N ILE A 635 -6.46 -18.69 3.77
CA ILE A 635 -6.04 -19.95 3.15
C ILE A 635 -6.76 -20.09 1.82
N VAL A 636 -6.04 -20.45 0.78
CA VAL A 636 -6.62 -20.74 -0.53
C VAL A 636 -7.38 -22.06 -0.47
N THR A 637 -8.69 -22.02 -0.73
CA THR A 637 -9.57 -23.20 -0.68
C THR A 637 -9.87 -23.78 -2.05
N GLU A 638 -9.88 -22.92 -3.09
CA GLU A 638 -10.15 -23.34 -4.46
C GLU A 638 -9.33 -22.52 -5.47
N ILE A 639 -8.93 -23.16 -6.58
CA ILE A 639 -8.32 -22.50 -7.75
C ILE A 639 -9.12 -22.89 -9.00
N SER A 640 -9.72 -21.91 -9.66
CA SER A 640 -10.40 -22.04 -10.94
C SER A 640 -9.60 -21.34 -12.05
N ASP A 641 -10.06 -21.38 -13.28
CA ASP A 641 -9.32 -20.80 -14.43
C ASP A 641 -9.30 -19.26 -14.39
N ASN A 642 -10.34 -18.64 -13.82
CA ASN A 642 -10.52 -17.18 -13.81
C ASN A 642 -10.56 -16.57 -12.40
N TYR A 643 -10.65 -17.38 -11.37
CA TYR A 643 -10.74 -16.90 -9.98
C TYR A 643 -10.14 -17.90 -9.02
N ILE A 644 -9.88 -17.45 -7.79
CA ILE A 644 -9.62 -18.31 -6.63
C ILE A 644 -10.62 -18.00 -5.53
N ILE A 645 -10.84 -18.98 -4.65
CA ILE A 645 -11.56 -18.76 -3.40
C ILE A 645 -10.53 -18.80 -2.27
N VAL A 646 -10.60 -17.80 -1.42
CA VAL A 646 -9.74 -17.68 -0.24
C VAL A 646 -10.62 -17.55 0.99
N ASP A 647 -10.43 -18.45 1.96
CA ASP A 647 -11.02 -18.31 3.30
C ASP A 647 -10.15 -17.32 4.10
N PHE A 648 -10.50 -16.05 4.04
CA PHE A 648 -9.85 -15.00 4.84
C PHE A 648 -10.29 -15.16 6.30
N TYR A 649 -9.31 -15.12 7.21
CA TYR A 649 -9.52 -15.40 8.64
C TYR A 649 -10.59 -14.54 9.31
N ASP A 650 -10.84 -13.36 8.77
CA ASP A 650 -11.71 -12.37 9.36
C ASP A 650 -12.92 -12.03 8.51
N GLU A 651 -12.81 -12.20 7.20
CA GLU A 651 -13.84 -11.85 6.22
C GLU A 651 -14.60 -13.07 5.69
N GLY A 652 -14.07 -14.30 5.91
CA GLY A 652 -14.64 -15.55 5.40
C GLY A 652 -14.24 -15.84 3.96
N GLU A 653 -14.98 -16.72 3.29
CA GLU A 653 -14.70 -17.11 1.90
C GLU A 653 -15.03 -15.98 0.93
N ILE A 654 -14.05 -15.63 0.10
CA ILE A 654 -14.15 -14.54 -0.89
C ILE A 654 -13.61 -15.02 -2.23
N ILE A 655 -14.30 -14.64 -3.30
CA ILE A 655 -13.88 -14.85 -4.68
C ILE A 655 -12.92 -13.75 -5.09
N ILE A 656 -11.70 -14.11 -5.48
CA ILE A 656 -10.67 -13.20 -5.98
C ILE A 656 -10.48 -13.46 -7.47
N ASN A 657 -10.84 -12.50 -8.29
CA ASN A 657 -10.67 -12.55 -9.74
C ASN A 657 -9.20 -12.35 -10.14
N SER A 658 -8.84 -12.83 -11.32
CA SER A 658 -7.47 -12.78 -11.85
C SER A 658 -6.84 -11.37 -11.86
N ASP A 659 -7.65 -10.33 -12.01
CA ASP A 659 -7.19 -8.92 -12.00
C ASP A 659 -6.58 -8.51 -10.65
N TYR A 660 -6.92 -9.20 -9.57
CA TYR A 660 -6.45 -8.92 -8.21
C TYR A 660 -5.26 -9.80 -7.77
N TYR A 661 -4.82 -10.77 -8.59
CA TYR A 661 -3.71 -11.66 -8.24
C TYR A 661 -2.39 -10.92 -7.98
N GLY A 662 -2.18 -9.77 -8.64
CA GLY A 662 -1.01 -8.93 -8.42
C GLY A 662 -0.88 -8.37 -7.00
N GLY A 663 -1.96 -8.34 -6.22
CA GLY A 663 -2.01 -7.94 -4.81
C GLY A 663 -1.81 -9.09 -3.82
N LEU A 664 -1.69 -10.34 -4.26
CA LEU A 664 -1.56 -11.50 -3.38
C LEU A 664 -0.10 -11.90 -3.18
N GLU A 665 0.23 -12.36 -1.97
CA GLU A 665 1.55 -12.87 -1.60
C GLU A 665 1.44 -14.07 -0.65
N LEU A 666 2.43 -14.97 -0.67
CA LEU A 666 2.56 -16.00 0.36
C LEU A 666 2.81 -15.37 1.74
N ALA A 667 2.23 -15.93 2.80
CA ALA A 667 2.20 -15.33 4.12
C ALA A 667 2.63 -16.24 5.28
N TYR A 668 3.41 -17.28 5.05
CA TYR A 668 4.05 -18.04 6.13
C TYR A 668 5.04 -17.18 6.90
N ALA A 669 5.78 -16.32 6.19
CA ALA A 669 6.61 -15.26 6.72
C ALA A 669 6.13 -13.90 6.21
N ILE A 670 6.12 -12.88 7.07
CA ILE A 670 5.81 -11.48 6.76
C ILE A 670 6.87 -10.56 7.36
N THR A 671 6.90 -9.31 6.91
CA THR A 671 7.77 -8.31 7.55
C THR A 671 7.14 -7.79 8.85
N CYS A 672 7.97 -7.25 9.74
CA CYS A 672 7.49 -6.62 10.97
C CYS A 672 6.50 -5.49 10.71
N HIS A 673 6.71 -4.67 9.67
CA HIS A 673 5.75 -3.63 9.28
C HIS A 673 4.39 -4.22 8.89
N SER A 674 4.39 -5.32 8.14
CA SER A 674 3.15 -6.02 7.74
C SER A 674 2.42 -6.69 8.90
N SER A 675 3.10 -6.93 10.02
CA SER A 675 2.51 -7.52 11.23
C SER A 675 1.87 -6.50 12.16
N GLN A 676 2.04 -5.18 11.88
CA GLN A 676 1.44 -4.13 12.71
C GLN A 676 -0.09 -4.25 12.73
N GLY A 677 -0.71 -4.03 13.89
CA GLY A 677 -2.13 -4.23 14.12
C GLY A 677 -2.56 -5.70 14.30
N SER A 678 -1.75 -6.68 13.87
CA SER A 678 -2.05 -8.11 14.01
C SER A 678 -1.42 -8.70 15.27
N GLN A 679 -1.99 -9.82 15.74
CA GLN A 679 -1.44 -10.64 16.82
C GLN A 679 -1.68 -12.12 16.53
N PHE A 680 -0.71 -12.97 16.88
CA PHE A 680 -0.73 -14.40 16.62
C PHE A 680 -0.47 -15.19 17.92
N LYS A 681 -0.90 -16.42 17.97
CA LYS A 681 -0.69 -17.31 19.13
C LYS A 681 0.80 -17.56 19.33
N THR A 682 1.49 -17.93 18.25
CA THR A 682 2.93 -18.19 18.22
C THR A 682 3.61 -17.32 17.16
N ILE A 683 4.69 -16.64 17.56
CA ILE A 683 5.53 -15.83 16.68
C ILE A 683 6.94 -16.39 16.65
N ILE A 684 7.52 -16.42 15.47
CA ILE A 684 8.94 -16.78 15.25
C ILE A 684 9.60 -15.58 14.58
N VAL A 685 10.49 -14.91 15.26
CA VAL A 685 11.22 -13.74 14.75
C VAL A 685 12.61 -14.14 14.32
N GLY A 686 12.91 -14.01 13.02
CA GLY A 686 14.22 -14.32 12.45
C GLY A 686 14.94 -13.07 11.96
N PHE A 687 16.15 -12.79 12.47
CA PHE A 687 16.96 -11.67 11.99
C PHE A 687 18.44 -11.83 12.31
N ASP A 688 19.27 -11.23 11.47
CA ASP A 688 20.72 -11.19 11.62
C ASP A 688 21.28 -9.80 11.28
N ASN A 689 22.61 -9.66 11.36
CA ASN A 689 23.29 -8.39 11.12
C ASN A 689 23.21 -7.89 9.66
N SER A 690 22.80 -8.73 8.70
CA SER A 690 22.60 -8.28 7.31
C SER A 690 21.43 -7.30 7.16
N SER A 691 20.56 -7.25 8.17
CA SER A 691 19.40 -6.37 8.24
C SER A 691 19.61 -5.12 9.12
N TYR A 692 20.85 -4.77 9.46
CA TYR A 692 21.20 -3.76 10.47
C TYR A 692 20.50 -2.40 10.29
N ILE A 693 20.26 -1.95 9.04
CA ILE A 693 19.60 -0.68 8.74
C ILE A 693 18.14 -0.66 9.24
N LEU A 694 17.46 -1.81 9.22
CA LEU A 694 16.06 -1.94 9.62
C LEU A 694 15.89 -2.27 11.10
N LEU A 695 16.92 -2.83 11.73
CA LEU A 695 16.86 -3.24 13.12
C LEU A 695 16.90 -2.02 14.06
N SER A 696 15.89 -1.91 14.91
CA SER A 696 15.80 -0.90 15.95
C SER A 696 15.07 -1.45 17.18
N ASN A 697 15.13 -0.70 18.25
CA ASN A 697 14.45 -1.02 19.51
C ASN A 697 12.92 -1.13 19.28
N GLU A 698 12.36 -0.21 18.48
CA GLU A 698 10.94 -0.20 18.09
C GLU A 698 10.59 -1.43 17.24
N TRP A 699 11.49 -1.81 16.31
CA TRP A 699 11.29 -2.98 15.47
C TRP A 699 11.24 -4.26 16.32
N LEU A 700 12.20 -4.43 17.21
CA LEU A 700 12.28 -5.59 18.07
C LEU A 700 11.10 -5.67 19.04
N TYR A 701 10.75 -4.56 19.67
CA TYR A 701 9.58 -4.45 20.54
C TYR A 701 8.28 -4.79 19.78
N THR A 702 8.09 -4.21 18.59
CA THR A 702 6.91 -4.46 17.75
C THR A 702 6.80 -5.93 17.40
N ALA A 703 7.89 -6.57 16.97
CA ALA A 703 7.90 -7.98 16.57
C ALA A 703 7.52 -8.90 17.76
N ILE A 704 8.13 -8.70 18.92
CA ILE A 704 7.87 -9.51 20.12
C ILE A 704 6.42 -9.36 20.59
N THR A 705 5.89 -8.14 20.62
CA THR A 705 4.54 -7.86 21.12
C THR A 705 3.41 -8.33 20.19
N ARG A 706 3.75 -8.88 19.02
CA ARG A 706 2.76 -9.60 18.18
C ARG A 706 2.38 -10.97 18.74
N ALA A 707 3.15 -11.53 19.65
CA ALA A 707 2.88 -12.84 20.26
C ALA A 707 1.83 -12.74 21.37
N LYS A 708 0.85 -13.67 21.34
CA LYS A 708 -0.17 -13.85 22.40
C LYS A 708 0.24 -14.88 23.44
N LYS A 709 0.92 -16.00 23.02
CA LYS A 709 1.24 -17.13 23.91
C LYS A 709 2.70 -17.54 23.87
N MET A 710 3.36 -17.49 22.70
CA MET A 710 4.76 -17.90 22.58
C MET A 710 5.49 -17.06 21.55
N CYS A 711 6.69 -16.63 21.91
CA CYS A 711 7.59 -15.90 21.03
C CYS A 711 8.95 -16.58 20.99
N TYR A 712 9.39 -16.99 19.79
CA TYR A 712 10.73 -17.47 19.53
C TYR A 712 11.53 -16.38 18.82
N LEU A 713 12.64 -15.95 19.40
CA LEU A 713 13.60 -15.06 18.75
C LEU A 713 14.79 -15.90 18.29
N ILE A 714 15.09 -15.90 17.00
CA ILE A 714 16.19 -16.63 16.39
C ILE A 714 17.10 -15.60 15.73
N THR A 715 18.29 -15.38 16.31
CA THR A 715 19.06 -14.20 15.96
C THR A 715 20.58 -14.40 16.09
N GLN A 716 21.31 -13.50 15.47
CA GLN A 716 22.72 -13.28 15.75
C GLN A 716 22.86 -12.38 16.98
N THR A 717 23.68 -12.77 17.97
CA THR A 717 23.83 -12.04 19.25
C THR A 717 24.16 -10.56 19.05
N LYS A 718 25.07 -10.26 18.12
CA LYS A 718 25.43 -8.88 17.77
C LYS A 718 24.26 -8.09 17.21
N ALA A 719 23.45 -8.69 16.34
CA ALA A 719 22.27 -8.06 15.75
C ALA A 719 21.21 -7.73 16.82
N PHE A 720 20.99 -8.65 17.76
CA PHE A 720 20.08 -8.43 18.88
C PHE A 720 20.53 -7.25 19.75
N ASN A 721 21.78 -7.26 20.20
CA ASN A 721 22.30 -6.21 21.09
C ASN A 721 22.32 -4.84 20.40
N MET A 722 22.61 -4.81 19.09
CA MET A 722 22.52 -3.58 18.29
C MET A 722 21.08 -3.08 18.22
N ALA A 723 20.11 -3.95 17.95
CA ALA A 723 18.70 -3.58 17.87
C ALA A 723 18.19 -3.01 19.20
N VAL A 724 18.63 -3.54 20.35
CA VAL A 724 18.27 -3.02 21.69
C VAL A 724 18.71 -1.56 21.87
N LEU A 725 19.88 -1.17 21.34
CA LEU A 725 20.46 0.16 21.53
C LEU A 725 19.93 1.21 20.52
N HIS A 726 19.61 0.77 19.31
CA HIS A 726 19.29 1.67 18.21
C HIS A 726 17.81 2.13 18.26
N HIS A 727 17.55 3.43 18.31
CA HIS A 727 16.22 4.03 18.22
C HIS A 727 16.02 4.76 16.90
N LYS A 728 14.88 4.54 16.24
CA LYS A 728 14.50 5.21 14.98
C LYS A 728 13.45 6.32 15.15
N THR A 729 12.71 6.33 16.24
CA THR A 729 11.59 7.28 16.42
C THR A 729 11.99 8.72 16.71
N VAL A 730 13.25 8.98 17.03
CA VAL A 730 13.71 10.31 17.50
C VAL A 730 14.08 11.25 16.35
N ASP A 731 14.26 10.74 15.13
CA ASP A 731 14.92 11.49 14.06
C ASP A 731 13.98 12.03 12.97
N ARG A 732 12.66 12.09 13.22
CA ARG A 732 11.71 12.68 12.26
C ARG A 732 11.56 14.17 12.51
N ASN A 733 11.93 14.95 11.53
CA ASN A 733 11.82 16.40 11.54
C ASN A 733 10.39 16.84 11.19
N THR A 734 9.67 17.47 12.12
CA THR A 734 8.31 17.96 11.94
C THR A 734 8.14 19.36 12.55
N PHE A 735 7.20 20.15 12.05
CA PHE A 735 6.80 21.44 12.63
C PHE A 735 5.68 21.31 13.65
N LEU A 736 4.94 20.19 13.67
CA LEU A 736 3.70 20.03 14.45
C LEU A 736 3.90 20.29 15.92
N LEU A 737 5.00 19.80 16.50
CA LEU A 737 5.33 20.02 17.91
C LEU A 737 5.44 21.52 18.26
N GLU A 738 6.15 22.27 17.45
CA GLU A 738 6.35 23.71 17.64
C GLU A 738 5.04 24.47 17.42
N LEU A 739 4.33 24.16 16.35
CA LEU A 739 3.04 24.78 16.01
C LEU A 739 1.99 24.57 17.12
N LEU A 740 2.02 23.43 17.82
CA LEU A 740 1.17 23.19 18.99
C LEU A 740 1.62 24.03 20.20
N LYS A 741 2.94 24.17 20.44
CA LYS A 741 3.46 24.89 21.62
C LYS A 741 3.29 26.39 21.53
N GLU A 742 3.45 26.98 20.35
CA GLU A 742 3.37 28.42 20.11
C GLU A 742 1.95 29.01 20.29
N ARG A 743 0.94 28.17 20.30
CA ARG A 743 -0.48 28.54 20.41
C ARG A 743 -1.09 28.07 21.71
#